data_008c71b815c5d768c6c8c3880f3232c9
#
_entry.id   008c71b815c5d768c6c8c3880f3232c9
#
_cell.length_a   1.000
_cell.length_b   1.000
_cell.length_c   1.000
_cell.angle_alpha   90.00
_cell.angle_beta   90.00
_cell.angle_gamma   90.00
#
_symmetry.space_group_name_H-M   'P 1'
#
loop_
_entity.id
_entity.type
_entity.pdbx_description
1 polymer ?
#
loop_
_entity_poly.entity_id
_entity_poly.type
_entity_poly.pdbx_seq_one_letter_code
_entity_poly.pdbx_strand_id
1 'polypeptide(L)'
;MSKVKAYNEKKTIKTYLIGDPDINPFISEYLGSLMFYPYPLKNDVSTETKDVEYNLFCLENEHIKIATIPDLGGKLYSAIDKRTGNDIFYCNPVVKPQLIGATGAWTSGGIEFNFPNRGHRPTVTDYTDTMFRTYDDGSASVTICDIDMISWQWFTVELRLYPGKAYIEQIVRMYNPNDYEDSYYFWATSAELEKKGLEWRFPFLWHIEEESRNTYLWPFDEGGKYGPEGGDIRFNDNAQGYTLPFGSRVLKDYMGIYYPDTDSNVIHVADFREVPGKKVWCWGTAPAGVNWCKRLTDNDDRYIEVQAGAVETQNEFNILEPHNRIEIKEYWLYTANNGPLCAATRDVVASYKLLKNSIELSLSATDIFEGAELVLTVGDDVVFEKKIDLSPVSNLKVKAPFNVDWLDRDIKFSIRMGNETLIQETILENQDALEMIDKEEYLSEDETRSSDFAEAFALEKRRHYNEAIELYGKVIEKNPDYLQAHLRMACCHLKKHDNRKALGVLEGVLRANPEDVELMYMYALASWRCGREYTAVKFFYKVPAPSSLFAAASYFISLYHLKRGEYQEALTKLDYSIAHQPFHYKSNLLKAYTLLLMGKQDEAASALRSYLKGDPMDYVAMYILNEIESNEELSSLIYNRKENVYHVLAFFDEVGDWDRCLAVIDSYVERGGDFKLLAAYRHYYADPVDGCHRDDLINAVNEMSLDYVFPNHAIDRKILESIVSDSPNAKY
;
A
#
# COMPACT_ATOMS: atom_id res chain seq x y z
N MET A 1 -18.65 7.23 -26.75
CA MET A 1 -17.59 6.27 -26.40
C MET A 1 -18.24 5.02 -25.82
N SER A 2 -17.70 3.82 -26.09
CA SER A 2 -18.23 2.58 -25.52
C SER A 2 -17.84 2.51 -24.02
N LYS A 3 -18.72 1.92 -23.21
CA LYS A 3 -18.40 1.68 -21.79
C LYS A 3 -17.22 0.71 -21.66
N VAL A 4 -16.45 0.84 -20.60
CA VAL A 4 -15.42 -0.14 -20.22
C VAL A 4 -16.09 -1.49 -19.94
N LYS A 5 -15.56 -2.56 -20.51
CA LYS A 5 -16.00 -3.93 -20.25
C LYS A 5 -15.30 -4.46 -19.01
N ALA A 6 -16.07 -5.10 -18.11
CA ALA A 6 -15.58 -5.85 -16.96
C ALA A 6 -16.09 -7.28 -17.06
N TYR A 7 -15.19 -8.27 -17.05
CA TYR A 7 -15.55 -9.67 -17.24
C TYR A 7 -14.47 -10.63 -16.71
N ASN A 8 -14.87 -11.85 -16.40
CA ASN A 8 -13.95 -12.92 -16.04
C ASN A 8 -13.50 -13.68 -17.30
N GLU A 9 -12.23 -14.06 -17.33
CA GLU A 9 -11.63 -14.87 -18.37
C GLU A 9 -10.84 -16.04 -17.72
N LYS A 10 -11.09 -17.27 -18.19
CA LYS A 10 -10.31 -18.43 -17.76
C LYS A 10 -9.08 -18.55 -18.63
N LYS A 11 -7.91 -18.70 -17.99
CA LYS A 11 -6.63 -18.87 -18.67
C LYS A 11 -5.86 -20.04 -18.08
N THR A 12 -5.50 -21.00 -18.92
CA THR A 12 -4.61 -22.09 -18.52
C THR A 12 -3.16 -21.64 -18.62
N ILE A 13 -2.41 -21.74 -17.53
CA ILE A 13 -1.01 -21.31 -17.44
C ILE A 13 -0.18 -22.50 -16.91
N LYS A 14 0.96 -22.77 -17.56
CA LYS A 14 1.96 -23.71 -17.05
C LYS A 14 2.46 -23.22 -15.69
N THR A 15 2.27 -24.03 -14.66
CA THR A 15 2.57 -23.65 -13.28
C THR A 15 3.54 -24.65 -12.67
N TYR A 16 4.65 -24.17 -12.14
CA TYR A 16 5.56 -24.93 -11.29
C TYR A 16 4.95 -25.06 -9.91
N LEU A 17 5.01 -26.27 -9.34
CA LEU A 17 4.29 -26.57 -8.10
C LEU A 17 4.97 -25.94 -6.89
N ILE A 18 4.15 -25.45 -5.99
CA ILE A 18 4.52 -25.11 -4.61
C ILE A 18 3.92 -26.22 -3.75
N GLY A 19 4.73 -26.83 -2.86
CA GLY A 19 4.25 -27.78 -1.87
C GLY A 19 3.45 -27.09 -0.76
N ASP A 20 2.98 -27.89 0.19
CA ASP A 20 2.27 -27.38 1.35
C ASP A 20 3.18 -26.46 2.18
N PRO A 21 2.66 -25.37 2.75
CA PRO A 21 3.41 -24.54 3.69
C PRO A 21 3.89 -25.36 4.90
N ASP A 22 4.91 -24.87 5.61
CA ASP A 22 5.33 -25.49 6.87
C ASP A 22 4.16 -25.50 7.87
N ILE A 23 3.96 -26.64 8.54
CA ILE A 23 2.90 -26.78 9.56
C ILE A 23 3.11 -25.88 10.79
N ASN A 24 4.33 -25.38 10.98
CA ASN A 24 4.71 -24.47 12.04
C ASN A 24 4.89 -23.04 11.49
N PRO A 25 4.66 -22.01 12.32
CA PRO A 25 4.88 -20.64 11.91
C PRO A 25 6.37 -20.34 11.78
N PHE A 26 6.73 -19.40 10.91
CA PHE A 26 8.08 -18.88 10.82
C PHE A 26 8.32 -17.85 11.93
N ILE A 27 9.12 -18.21 12.93
CA ILE A 27 9.40 -17.40 14.13
C ILE A 27 10.77 -16.71 14.11
N SER A 28 11.59 -16.93 13.07
CA SER A 28 12.88 -16.26 12.89
C SER A 28 12.75 -14.96 12.13
N GLU A 29 13.71 -14.07 12.32
CA GLU A 29 13.82 -12.84 11.54
C GLU A 29 14.31 -13.13 10.11
N TYR A 30 13.67 -12.54 9.12
CA TYR A 30 14.12 -12.57 7.74
C TYR A 30 15.05 -11.39 7.47
N LEU A 31 16.25 -11.68 6.97
CA LEU A 31 17.30 -10.69 6.70
C LEU A 31 17.57 -9.74 7.89
N GLY A 32 17.44 -10.26 9.13
CA GLY A 32 17.77 -9.52 10.35
C GLY A 32 16.87 -8.32 10.65
N SER A 33 15.66 -8.25 10.10
CA SER A 33 14.84 -7.05 10.28
C SER A 33 13.33 -7.24 10.38
N LEU A 34 12.77 -8.42 10.09
CA LEU A 34 11.30 -8.60 10.09
C LEU A 34 10.90 -9.97 10.60
N MET A 35 9.97 -9.99 11.56
CA MET A 35 9.26 -11.18 12.01
C MET A 35 8.02 -11.38 11.15
N PHE A 36 7.79 -12.59 10.62
CA PHE A 36 6.65 -12.91 9.76
C PHE A 36 5.61 -13.81 10.42
N TYR A 37 5.69 -14.01 11.75
CA TYR A 37 4.58 -14.64 12.44
C TYR A 37 3.30 -13.83 12.23
N PRO A 38 2.16 -14.39 11.84
CA PRO A 38 1.81 -15.82 11.89
C PRO A 38 1.94 -16.56 10.54
N TYR A 39 2.66 -16.04 9.57
CA TYR A 39 2.75 -16.69 8.27
C TYR A 39 3.72 -17.89 8.30
N PRO A 40 3.34 -19.05 7.75
CA PRO A 40 4.24 -20.18 7.58
C PRO A 40 5.23 -19.98 6.43
N LEU A 41 6.33 -20.71 6.45
CA LEU A 41 7.25 -20.78 5.31
C LEU A 41 6.61 -21.54 4.14
N LYS A 42 6.83 -21.04 2.94
CA LYS A 42 6.47 -21.63 1.64
C LYS A 42 7.73 -21.88 0.85
N ASN A 43 8.58 -22.79 1.33
CA ASN A 43 9.92 -23.03 0.81
C ASN A 43 10.03 -24.33 -0.04
N ASP A 44 8.96 -25.08 -0.17
CA ASP A 44 8.91 -26.26 -1.04
C ASP A 44 8.50 -25.85 -2.46
N VAL A 45 9.50 -25.42 -3.27
CA VAL A 45 9.31 -25.07 -4.67
C VAL A 45 9.83 -26.19 -5.58
N SER A 46 9.00 -26.67 -6.48
CA SER A 46 9.29 -27.81 -7.33
C SER A 46 9.75 -27.41 -8.73
N THR A 47 10.45 -28.32 -9.42
CA THR A 47 10.67 -28.26 -10.88
C THR A 47 9.58 -28.96 -11.67
N GLU A 48 8.66 -29.65 -10.99
CA GLU A 48 7.49 -30.25 -11.62
C GLU A 48 6.47 -29.19 -12.00
N THR A 49 5.79 -29.41 -13.12
CA THR A 49 4.80 -28.47 -13.65
C THR A 49 3.49 -29.14 -13.96
N LYS A 50 2.42 -28.38 -13.86
CA LYS A 50 1.10 -28.75 -14.39
C LYS A 50 0.47 -27.54 -15.08
N ASP A 51 -0.49 -27.81 -15.95
CA ASP A 51 -1.37 -26.78 -16.49
C ASP A 51 -2.46 -26.48 -15.47
N VAL A 52 -2.53 -25.24 -15.01
CA VAL A 52 -3.51 -24.75 -14.03
C VAL A 52 -4.42 -23.74 -14.70
N GLU A 53 -5.74 -23.90 -14.54
CA GLU A 53 -6.73 -22.92 -14.99
C GLU A 53 -6.92 -21.84 -13.91
N TYR A 54 -6.60 -20.60 -14.23
CA TYR A 54 -6.78 -19.44 -13.40
C TYR A 54 -7.98 -18.61 -13.86
N ASN A 55 -8.70 -18.01 -12.92
CA ASN A 55 -9.79 -17.07 -13.21
C ASN A 55 -9.24 -15.65 -13.16
N LEU A 56 -9.17 -15.00 -14.31
CA LEU A 56 -8.68 -13.62 -14.44
C LEU A 56 -9.84 -12.64 -14.38
N PHE A 57 -9.64 -11.52 -13.67
CA PHE A 57 -10.55 -10.39 -13.67
C PHE A 57 -10.06 -9.34 -14.67
N CYS A 58 -10.80 -9.16 -15.76
CA CYS A 58 -10.39 -8.35 -16.89
C CYS A 58 -11.18 -7.05 -17.01
N LEU A 59 -10.47 -5.97 -17.34
CA LEU A 59 -11.08 -4.72 -17.81
C LEU A 59 -10.58 -4.40 -19.21
N GLU A 60 -11.45 -3.85 -20.05
CA GLU A 60 -11.11 -3.51 -21.41
C GLU A 60 -11.86 -2.25 -21.89
N ASN A 61 -11.09 -1.30 -22.43
CA ASN A 61 -11.61 -0.16 -23.18
C ASN A 61 -11.12 -0.17 -24.63
N GLU A 62 -11.22 0.95 -25.34
CA GLU A 62 -10.78 1.08 -26.74
C GLU A 62 -9.26 0.88 -26.89
N HIS A 63 -8.47 1.28 -25.88
CA HIS A 63 -7.01 1.39 -25.95
C HIS A 63 -6.26 0.35 -25.16
N ILE A 64 -6.82 -0.10 -24.04
CA ILE A 64 -6.12 -0.94 -23.05
C ILE A 64 -7.00 -2.12 -22.65
N LYS A 65 -6.37 -3.30 -22.51
CA LYS A 65 -6.93 -4.47 -21.82
C LYS A 65 -6.03 -4.81 -20.63
N ILE A 66 -6.58 -4.94 -19.44
CA ILE A 66 -5.87 -5.41 -18.24
C ILE A 66 -6.51 -6.67 -17.68
N ALA A 67 -5.71 -7.46 -16.96
CA ALA A 67 -6.19 -8.65 -16.24
C ALA A 67 -5.45 -8.80 -14.90
N THR A 68 -6.19 -8.97 -13.81
CA THR A 68 -5.66 -9.33 -12.49
C THR A 68 -5.85 -10.81 -12.22
N ILE A 69 -4.99 -11.39 -11.40
CA ILE A 69 -5.00 -12.81 -11.04
C ILE A 69 -5.12 -12.96 -9.51
N PRO A 70 -6.33 -13.21 -8.97
CA PRO A 70 -6.57 -13.32 -7.54
C PRO A 70 -5.73 -14.40 -6.86
N ASP A 71 -5.55 -15.56 -7.50
CA ASP A 71 -4.84 -16.72 -6.95
C ASP A 71 -3.33 -16.48 -6.74
N LEU A 72 -2.79 -15.39 -7.25
CA LEU A 72 -1.38 -15.01 -7.12
C LEU A 72 -1.24 -13.61 -6.51
N GLY A 73 -1.81 -13.43 -5.33
CA GLY A 73 -1.73 -12.18 -4.58
C GLY A 73 -2.50 -11.02 -5.22
N GLY A 74 -3.43 -11.26 -6.14
CA GLY A 74 -4.19 -10.20 -6.80
C GLY A 74 -3.35 -9.29 -7.69
N LYS A 75 -2.14 -9.71 -8.12
CA LYS A 75 -1.29 -8.87 -8.98
C LYS A 75 -2.00 -8.50 -10.30
N LEU A 76 -1.64 -7.35 -10.86
CA LEU A 76 -1.95 -7.05 -12.25
C LEU A 76 -1.10 -7.96 -13.14
N TYR A 77 -1.69 -9.05 -13.62
CA TYR A 77 -1.00 -10.12 -14.34
C TYR A 77 -0.58 -9.71 -15.75
N SER A 78 -1.46 -9.02 -16.47
CA SER A 78 -1.19 -8.54 -17.83
C SER A 78 -1.86 -7.20 -18.11
N ALA A 79 -1.20 -6.38 -18.95
CA ALA A 79 -1.76 -5.16 -19.49
C ALA A 79 -1.31 -5.03 -20.94
N ILE A 80 -2.25 -4.92 -21.88
CA ILE A 80 -2.00 -4.86 -23.31
C ILE A 80 -2.42 -3.49 -23.84
N ASP A 81 -1.51 -2.82 -24.52
CA ASP A 81 -1.83 -1.66 -25.35
C ASP A 81 -2.42 -2.15 -26.67
N LYS A 82 -3.72 -1.95 -26.88
CA LYS A 82 -4.45 -2.41 -28.06
C LYS A 82 -4.12 -1.61 -29.32
N ARG A 83 -3.50 -0.43 -29.19
CA ARG A 83 -3.09 0.41 -30.32
C ARG A 83 -1.87 -0.19 -31.04
N THR A 84 -1.02 -0.88 -30.30
CA THR A 84 0.20 -1.53 -30.80
C THR A 84 0.14 -3.05 -30.76
N GLY A 85 -0.68 -3.62 -29.88
CA GLY A 85 -0.73 -5.04 -29.57
C GLY A 85 0.38 -5.52 -28.60
N ASN A 86 1.17 -4.60 -28.04
CA ASN A 86 2.27 -4.92 -27.12
C ASN A 86 1.79 -5.03 -25.68
N ASP A 87 2.46 -5.88 -24.89
CA ASP A 87 2.36 -5.84 -23.45
C ASP A 87 2.94 -4.52 -22.92
N ILE A 88 2.22 -3.89 -21.97
CA ILE A 88 2.70 -2.70 -21.25
C ILE A 88 3.74 -3.12 -20.22
N PHE A 89 3.48 -4.20 -19.49
CA PHE A 89 4.38 -4.81 -18.51
C PHE A 89 4.72 -6.23 -18.94
N TYR A 90 5.83 -6.76 -18.47
CA TYR A 90 6.17 -8.15 -18.70
C TYR A 90 5.09 -9.09 -18.13
N CYS A 91 4.40 -9.78 -19.03
CA CYS A 91 3.45 -10.84 -18.69
C CYS A 91 4.18 -12.19 -18.75
N ASN A 92 4.58 -12.74 -17.59
CA ASN A 92 5.27 -14.03 -17.56
C ASN A 92 4.33 -15.14 -18.06
N PRO A 93 4.69 -15.90 -19.12
CA PRO A 93 3.85 -16.96 -19.67
C PRO A 93 3.78 -18.19 -18.76
N VAL A 94 4.57 -18.24 -17.69
CA VAL A 94 4.59 -19.34 -16.71
C VAL A 94 4.48 -18.80 -15.30
N VAL A 95 3.85 -19.55 -14.40
CA VAL A 95 3.92 -19.32 -12.96
C VAL A 95 5.11 -20.11 -12.44
N LYS A 96 6.20 -19.40 -12.08
CA LYS A 96 7.48 -20.03 -11.71
C LYS A 96 7.97 -19.48 -10.37
N PRO A 97 7.55 -20.07 -9.24
CA PRO A 97 7.92 -19.60 -7.92
C PRO A 97 9.42 -19.80 -7.64
N GLN A 98 10.01 -18.81 -6.97
CA GLN A 98 11.37 -18.86 -6.45
C GLN A 98 11.39 -18.34 -5.00
N LEU A 99 12.43 -18.73 -4.24
CA LEU A 99 12.58 -18.36 -2.82
C LEU A 99 13.17 -16.94 -2.68
N ILE A 100 12.37 -15.94 -3.00
CA ILE A 100 12.73 -14.51 -2.95
C ILE A 100 11.84 -13.77 -1.94
N GLY A 101 10.57 -14.20 -1.81
CA GLY A 101 9.62 -13.59 -0.88
C GLY A 101 10.01 -13.78 0.58
N ALA A 102 9.46 -12.96 1.44
CA ALA A 102 9.70 -12.98 2.88
C ALA A 102 9.40 -14.33 3.54
N THR A 103 8.38 -15.02 3.06
CA THR A 103 7.99 -16.36 3.53
C THR A 103 8.40 -17.47 2.54
N GLY A 104 9.24 -17.19 1.56
CA GLY A 104 9.75 -18.14 0.57
C GLY A 104 9.24 -17.87 -0.84
N ALA A 105 8.23 -18.62 -1.29
CA ALA A 105 7.76 -18.60 -2.67
C ALA A 105 7.28 -17.21 -3.13
N TRP A 106 7.78 -16.78 -4.28
CA TRP A 106 7.43 -15.55 -4.97
C TRP A 106 7.44 -15.78 -6.49
N THR A 107 6.61 -15.07 -7.24
CA THR A 107 6.49 -15.21 -8.70
C THR A 107 6.69 -13.86 -9.40
N SER A 108 7.45 -13.85 -10.49
CA SER A 108 7.68 -12.67 -11.33
C SER A 108 6.50 -12.36 -12.25
N GLY A 109 6.55 -11.20 -12.92
CA GLY A 109 5.59 -10.77 -13.93
C GLY A 109 4.47 -9.86 -13.42
N GLY A 110 4.02 -8.95 -14.28
CA GLY A 110 2.95 -7.99 -14.00
C GLY A 110 3.33 -6.91 -12.99
N ILE A 111 2.35 -6.40 -12.25
CA ILE A 111 2.59 -5.49 -11.12
C ILE A 111 2.16 -6.17 -9.82
N GLU A 112 3.06 -6.17 -8.85
CA GLU A 112 2.85 -6.64 -7.49
C GLU A 112 2.67 -5.44 -6.55
N PHE A 113 1.80 -5.59 -5.55
CA PHE A 113 1.50 -4.56 -4.56
C PHE A 113 1.93 -5.04 -3.17
N ASN A 114 2.83 -4.32 -2.52
CA ASN A 114 3.46 -4.70 -1.25
C ASN A 114 3.07 -3.75 -0.13
N PHE A 115 2.42 -4.28 0.91
CA PHE A 115 1.94 -3.57 2.08
C PHE A 115 1.77 -4.57 3.26
N PRO A 116 1.87 -4.18 4.53
CA PRO A 116 2.44 -2.94 5.08
C PRO A 116 3.91 -3.10 5.47
N ASN A 117 4.50 -4.24 5.18
CA ASN A 117 5.85 -4.64 5.61
C ASN A 117 6.85 -4.51 4.47
N ARG A 118 8.13 -4.35 4.83
CA ARG A 118 9.22 -4.24 3.86
C ARG A 118 9.33 -5.48 2.97
N GLY A 119 9.59 -5.25 1.68
CA GLY A 119 9.81 -6.29 0.68
C GLY A 119 8.50 -6.91 0.17
N HIS A 120 8.60 -8.12 -0.35
CA HIS A 120 7.43 -8.83 -0.88
C HIS A 120 6.53 -9.30 0.25
N ARG A 121 5.25 -8.96 0.21
CA ARG A 121 4.30 -9.38 1.26
C ARG A 121 4.17 -10.91 1.35
N PRO A 122 3.86 -11.47 2.52
CA PRO A 122 3.78 -12.92 2.72
C PRO A 122 2.72 -13.64 1.85
N THR A 123 1.72 -12.90 1.39
CA THR A 123 0.54 -13.41 0.66
C THR A 123 0.64 -13.29 -0.86
N VAL A 124 1.82 -12.98 -1.43
CA VAL A 124 2.01 -12.78 -2.89
C VAL A 124 1.71 -14.03 -3.74
N THR A 125 1.65 -15.20 -3.13
CA THR A 125 1.29 -16.46 -3.80
C THR A 125 -0.03 -17.04 -3.29
N ASP A 126 -0.80 -16.27 -2.51
CA ASP A 126 -2.07 -16.68 -1.96
C ASP A 126 -3.23 -16.03 -2.71
N TYR A 127 -4.42 -16.58 -2.51
CA TYR A 127 -5.64 -15.98 -3.01
C TYR A 127 -5.90 -14.64 -2.32
N THR A 128 -6.31 -13.65 -3.10
CA THR A 128 -6.64 -12.30 -2.64
C THR A 128 -8.03 -11.90 -3.15
N ASP A 129 -8.85 -11.34 -2.27
CA ASP A 129 -10.21 -10.95 -2.63
C ASP A 129 -10.21 -9.88 -3.74
N THR A 130 -11.08 -10.08 -4.71
CA THR A 130 -11.15 -9.24 -5.90
C THR A 130 -12.59 -9.04 -6.32
N MET A 131 -12.97 -7.79 -6.65
CA MET A 131 -14.32 -7.47 -7.13
C MET A 131 -14.31 -6.45 -8.26
N PHE A 132 -15.34 -6.49 -9.11
CA PHE A 132 -15.58 -5.47 -10.12
C PHE A 132 -16.48 -4.35 -9.59
N ARG A 133 -16.30 -3.18 -10.21
CA ARG A 133 -17.22 -2.06 -10.07
C ARG A 133 -17.39 -1.31 -11.38
N THR A 134 -18.61 -0.88 -11.65
CA THR A 134 -18.95 -0.02 -12.79
C THR A 134 -19.48 1.33 -12.31
N TYR A 135 -19.23 2.38 -13.09
CA TYR A 135 -19.56 3.76 -12.74
C TYR A 135 -20.46 4.41 -13.77
N ASP A 136 -21.18 5.45 -13.36
CA ASP A 136 -22.13 6.17 -14.22
C ASP A 136 -21.45 6.87 -15.40
N ASP A 137 -20.15 7.22 -15.27
CA ASP A 137 -19.34 7.79 -16.35
C ASP A 137 -18.90 6.77 -17.41
N GLY A 138 -19.33 5.51 -17.26
CA GLY A 138 -18.98 4.41 -18.15
C GLY A 138 -17.62 3.77 -17.87
N SER A 139 -16.89 4.25 -16.87
CA SER A 139 -15.66 3.59 -16.40
C SER A 139 -15.98 2.31 -15.63
N ALA A 140 -14.97 1.46 -15.46
CA ALA A 140 -15.06 0.29 -14.61
C ALA A 140 -13.71 0.09 -13.88
N SER A 141 -13.80 -0.53 -12.72
CA SER A 141 -12.60 -0.92 -11.95
C SER A 141 -12.64 -2.38 -11.52
N VAL A 142 -11.47 -2.89 -11.22
CA VAL A 142 -11.23 -4.10 -10.46
C VAL A 142 -10.52 -3.70 -9.17
N THR A 143 -11.07 -4.07 -8.02
CA THR A 143 -10.51 -3.79 -6.70
C THR A 143 -10.00 -5.07 -6.08
N ILE A 144 -8.76 -5.03 -5.62
CA ILE A 144 -8.06 -6.10 -4.91
C ILE A 144 -7.99 -5.67 -3.45
N CYS A 145 -8.23 -6.60 -2.51
CA CYS A 145 -8.12 -6.34 -1.08
C CYS A 145 -7.34 -7.43 -0.37
N ASP A 146 -6.42 -7.04 0.49
CA ASP A 146 -5.73 -7.99 1.37
C ASP A 146 -5.54 -7.41 2.78
N ILE A 147 -5.58 -8.31 3.77
CA ILE A 147 -5.41 -8.01 5.20
C ILE A 147 -4.09 -8.63 5.65
N ASP A 148 -3.19 -7.81 6.21
CA ASP A 148 -1.96 -8.30 6.82
C ASP A 148 -2.22 -8.84 8.22
N MET A 149 -1.95 -10.11 8.46
CA MET A 149 -2.16 -10.72 9.77
C MET A 149 -1.14 -10.28 10.84
N ILE A 150 0.00 -9.68 10.47
CA ILE A 150 0.99 -9.20 11.45
C ILE A 150 0.47 -7.97 12.20
N SER A 151 -0.12 -7.04 11.46
CA SER A 151 -0.57 -5.75 11.98
C SER A 151 -2.09 -5.57 11.98
N TRP A 152 -2.79 -6.46 11.28
CA TRP A 152 -4.21 -6.35 10.95
C TRP A 152 -4.57 -5.12 10.11
N GLN A 153 -3.58 -4.37 9.64
CA GLN A 153 -3.77 -3.36 8.61
C GLN A 153 -4.24 -4.02 7.32
N TRP A 154 -5.02 -3.30 6.53
CA TRP A 154 -5.38 -3.79 5.19
C TRP A 154 -5.20 -2.71 4.16
N PHE A 155 -5.16 -3.13 2.90
CA PHE A 155 -5.10 -2.22 1.77
C PHE A 155 -6.01 -2.68 0.64
N THR A 156 -6.41 -1.72 -0.17
CA THR A 156 -7.06 -2.01 -1.45
C THR A 156 -6.29 -1.35 -2.57
N VAL A 157 -6.21 -2.05 -3.71
CA VAL A 157 -5.74 -1.48 -4.96
C VAL A 157 -6.87 -1.55 -5.96
N GLU A 158 -7.36 -0.40 -6.37
CA GLU A 158 -8.37 -0.26 -7.40
C GLU A 158 -7.68 0.12 -8.72
N LEU A 159 -7.73 -0.77 -9.71
CA LEU A 159 -7.29 -0.51 -11.07
C LEU A 159 -8.50 -0.10 -11.89
N ARG A 160 -8.48 1.09 -12.50
CA ARG A 160 -9.63 1.66 -13.18
C ARG A 160 -9.27 2.08 -14.61
N LEU A 161 -10.16 1.73 -15.53
CA LEU A 161 -10.12 2.20 -16.91
C LEU A 161 -11.31 3.12 -17.20
N TYR A 162 -11.09 4.05 -18.11
CA TYR A 162 -12.08 5.03 -18.54
C TYR A 162 -12.36 4.90 -20.04
N PRO A 163 -13.60 5.19 -20.51
CA PRO A 163 -13.90 5.22 -21.92
C PRO A 163 -12.99 6.20 -22.69
N GLY A 164 -12.31 5.73 -23.72
CA GLY A 164 -11.48 6.56 -24.58
C GLY A 164 -10.16 7.04 -24.00
N LYS A 165 -9.81 6.67 -22.74
CA LYS A 165 -8.53 7.05 -22.14
C LYS A 165 -7.48 5.95 -22.31
N ALA A 166 -6.23 6.36 -22.51
CA ALA A 166 -5.09 5.46 -22.73
C ALA A 166 -4.14 5.43 -21.53
N TYR A 167 -4.67 5.32 -20.32
CA TYR A 167 -3.92 5.11 -19.09
C TYR A 167 -4.66 4.11 -18.19
N ILE A 168 -3.91 3.50 -17.27
CA ILE A 168 -4.44 2.73 -16.15
C ILE A 168 -4.34 3.62 -14.91
N GLU A 169 -5.47 3.92 -14.26
CA GLU A 169 -5.46 4.57 -12.94
C GLU A 169 -5.37 3.51 -11.86
N GLN A 170 -4.41 3.67 -10.96
CA GLN A 170 -4.19 2.84 -9.78
C GLN A 170 -4.48 3.67 -8.54
N ILE A 171 -5.51 3.30 -7.79
CA ILE A 171 -5.89 3.97 -6.55
C ILE A 171 -5.59 3.02 -5.41
N VAL A 172 -4.65 3.40 -4.56
CA VAL A 172 -4.23 2.61 -3.40
C VAL A 172 -4.80 3.22 -2.14
N ARG A 173 -5.53 2.42 -1.36
CA ARG A 173 -6.05 2.84 -0.06
C ARG A 173 -5.44 1.94 1.00
N MET A 174 -4.87 2.54 2.03
CA MET A 174 -4.19 1.87 3.13
C MET A 174 -4.85 2.26 4.45
N TYR A 175 -5.16 1.27 5.29
CA TYR A 175 -6.01 1.44 6.46
C TYR A 175 -5.30 0.97 7.72
N ASN A 176 -5.38 1.77 8.78
CA ASN A 176 -4.96 1.40 10.12
C ASN A 176 -6.19 1.08 11.01
N PRO A 177 -6.46 -0.20 11.33
CA PRO A 177 -7.55 -0.57 12.23
C PRO A 177 -7.25 -0.32 13.71
N ASN A 178 -6.00 -0.09 14.04
CA ASN A 178 -5.55 0.00 15.41
C ASN A 178 -5.97 1.31 16.07
N ASP A 179 -6.13 1.29 17.39
CA ASP A 179 -6.50 2.46 18.20
C ASP A 179 -5.31 3.40 18.44
N TYR A 180 -4.15 3.07 17.95
CA TYR A 180 -2.89 3.82 17.99
C TYR A 180 -2.36 4.00 16.60
N GLU A 181 -1.47 4.96 16.43
CA GLU A 181 -0.73 5.11 15.19
C GLU A 181 0.15 3.87 14.91
N ASP A 182 0.23 3.47 13.65
CA ASP A 182 1.06 2.33 13.27
C ASP A 182 1.87 2.63 12.01
N SER A 183 2.99 1.94 11.87
CA SER A 183 3.86 2.09 10.70
C SER A 183 3.29 1.35 9.49
N TYR A 184 3.50 1.94 8.32
CA TYR A 184 3.19 1.29 7.05
C TYR A 184 4.27 1.51 6.01
N TYR A 185 4.25 0.64 5.03
CA TYR A 185 5.12 0.62 3.87
C TYR A 185 4.26 0.27 2.67
N PHE A 186 4.49 0.94 1.52
CA PHE A 186 3.82 0.57 0.27
C PHE A 186 4.78 0.74 -0.91
N TRP A 187 4.85 -0.29 -1.75
CA TRP A 187 5.53 -0.28 -3.02
C TRP A 187 4.76 -1.08 -4.07
N ALA A 188 4.60 -0.48 -5.25
CA ALA A 188 4.16 -1.16 -6.46
C ALA A 188 5.41 -1.57 -7.27
N THR A 189 5.50 -2.86 -7.62
CA THR A 189 6.65 -3.44 -8.32
C THR A 189 6.21 -3.93 -9.69
N SER A 190 6.51 -3.17 -10.75
CA SER A 190 6.23 -3.59 -12.12
C SER A 190 7.39 -4.41 -12.70
N ALA A 191 7.04 -5.51 -13.34
CA ALA A 191 7.97 -6.40 -14.01
C ALA A 191 8.24 -5.94 -15.43
N GLU A 192 9.51 -5.97 -15.83
CA GLU A 192 9.95 -5.62 -17.18
C GLU A 192 11.01 -6.61 -17.68
N LEU A 193 11.16 -6.69 -18.99
CA LEU A 193 12.27 -7.41 -19.58
C LEU A 193 13.36 -6.45 -20.02
N GLU A 194 14.59 -6.78 -19.65
CA GLU A 194 15.74 -6.07 -20.13
C GLU A 194 16.00 -6.40 -21.57
N LYS A 195 15.98 -5.39 -22.43
CA LYS A 195 16.37 -5.49 -23.83
C LYS A 195 17.62 -4.64 -24.10
N LYS A 196 18.36 -4.98 -25.14
CA LYS A 196 19.57 -4.26 -25.50
C LYS A 196 19.32 -2.77 -25.67
N GLY A 197 20.09 -1.97 -24.95
CA GLY A 197 20.03 -0.51 -25.00
C GLY A 197 18.84 0.07 -24.23
N LEU A 198 18.15 -0.71 -23.39
CA LEU A 198 17.12 -0.20 -22.48
C LEU A 198 17.69 0.96 -21.66
N GLU A 199 16.95 2.05 -21.60
CA GLU A 199 17.33 3.27 -20.91
C GLU A 199 16.35 3.59 -19.79
N TRP A 200 16.87 3.78 -18.56
CA TRP A 200 16.07 4.25 -17.41
C TRP A 200 15.91 5.76 -17.48
N ARG A 201 14.68 6.23 -17.52
CA ARG A 201 14.31 7.65 -17.67
C ARG A 201 13.75 8.18 -16.38
N PHE A 202 14.66 8.44 -15.44
CA PHE A 202 14.32 8.91 -14.10
C PHE A 202 14.74 10.37 -13.92
N PRO A 203 13.82 11.25 -13.48
CA PRO A 203 14.05 12.68 -13.38
C PRO A 203 14.51 13.10 -11.97
N PHE A 204 15.54 12.45 -11.45
CA PHE A 204 16.14 12.86 -10.18
C PHE A 204 17.62 13.22 -10.36
N LEU A 205 18.14 14.06 -9.47
CA LEU A 205 19.55 14.48 -9.50
C LEU A 205 20.45 13.52 -8.74
N TRP A 206 19.92 12.89 -7.70
CA TRP A 206 20.68 12.04 -6.79
C TRP A 206 20.02 10.68 -6.67
N HIS A 207 20.81 9.67 -6.45
CA HIS A 207 20.34 8.34 -6.07
C HIS A 207 21.08 7.83 -4.84
N ILE A 208 20.39 7.01 -4.05
CA ILE A 208 20.91 6.35 -2.86
C ILE A 208 21.16 4.89 -3.19
N GLU A 209 22.32 4.37 -2.81
CA GLU A 209 22.60 2.94 -2.79
C GLU A 209 22.17 2.35 -1.45
N GLU A 210 21.29 1.34 -1.46
CA GLU A 210 20.65 0.81 -0.25
C GLU A 210 21.65 0.27 0.79
N GLU A 211 22.69 -0.46 0.35
CA GLU A 211 23.63 -1.13 1.26
C GLU A 211 24.55 -0.15 1.97
N SER A 212 25.16 0.75 1.21
CA SER A 212 26.11 1.73 1.74
C SER A 212 25.45 2.99 2.30
N ARG A 213 24.18 3.25 1.91
CA ARG A 213 23.47 4.52 2.11
C ARG A 213 24.21 5.73 1.55
N ASN A 214 25.16 5.51 0.66
CA ASN A 214 25.86 6.59 -0.02
C ASN A 214 24.95 7.21 -1.08
N THR A 215 25.06 8.51 -1.24
CA THR A 215 24.34 9.28 -2.23
C THR A 215 25.28 9.63 -3.38
N TYR A 216 24.85 9.35 -4.60
CA TYR A 216 25.62 9.61 -5.82
C TYR A 216 24.85 10.50 -6.78
N LEU A 217 25.57 11.28 -7.59
CA LEU A 217 24.98 12.09 -8.63
C LEU A 217 24.44 11.21 -9.76
N TRP A 218 23.16 11.32 -10.07
CA TRP A 218 22.57 10.64 -11.21
C TRP A 218 23.08 11.27 -12.53
N PRO A 219 23.40 10.53 -13.58
CA PRO A 219 23.30 9.07 -13.72
C PRO A 219 24.64 8.32 -13.52
N PHE A 220 25.51 8.78 -12.65
CA PHE A 220 26.84 8.21 -12.49
C PHE A 220 26.94 7.38 -11.21
N ASP A 221 27.72 6.31 -11.28
CA ASP A 221 28.10 5.50 -10.15
C ASP A 221 29.62 5.57 -9.94
N GLU A 222 30.06 6.04 -8.79
CA GLU A 222 31.48 6.03 -8.41
C GLU A 222 31.93 4.70 -7.78
N GLY A 223 30.99 3.77 -7.56
CA GLY A 223 31.20 2.56 -6.74
C GLY A 223 31.74 1.33 -7.48
N GLY A 224 31.93 1.37 -8.80
CA GLY A 224 32.52 0.25 -9.56
C GLY A 224 31.57 -0.89 -9.91
N LYS A 225 30.28 -0.85 -9.55
CA LYS A 225 29.26 -1.82 -10.00
C LYS A 225 29.00 -1.71 -11.51
N TYR A 226 29.29 -0.57 -12.09
CA TYR A 226 29.09 -0.23 -13.50
C TYR A 226 30.42 -0.16 -14.28
N GLY A 227 31.48 -0.79 -13.77
CA GLY A 227 32.80 -0.85 -14.34
C GLY A 227 33.85 -0.03 -13.57
N PRO A 228 35.14 -0.24 -13.84
CA PRO A 228 36.24 0.33 -13.03
C PRO A 228 36.38 1.87 -13.12
N GLU A 229 35.70 2.51 -14.07
CA GLU A 229 35.76 3.97 -14.28
C GLU A 229 34.42 4.67 -13.95
N GLY A 230 33.46 3.94 -13.34
CA GLY A 230 32.07 4.41 -13.20
C GLY A 230 31.37 4.39 -14.56
N GLY A 231 30.10 3.99 -14.60
CA GLY A 231 29.30 3.90 -15.80
C GLY A 231 28.08 4.82 -15.74
N ASP A 232 27.53 5.12 -16.90
CA ASP A 232 26.23 5.72 -17.03
C ASP A 232 25.16 4.68 -16.67
N ILE A 233 24.58 4.78 -15.48
CA ILE A 233 23.62 3.82 -14.96
C ILE A 233 22.22 3.95 -15.55
N ARG A 234 22.00 4.91 -16.46
CA ARG A 234 20.76 4.93 -17.26
C ARG A 234 20.64 3.73 -18.18
N PHE A 235 21.78 3.13 -18.55
CA PHE A 235 21.81 1.97 -19.44
C PHE A 235 22.02 0.69 -18.63
N ASN A 236 21.00 -0.14 -18.57
CA ASN A 236 21.05 -1.38 -17.82
C ASN A 236 22.17 -2.33 -18.29
N ASP A 237 22.57 -2.27 -19.56
CA ASP A 237 23.70 -3.04 -20.09
C ASP A 237 25.03 -2.78 -19.34
N ASN A 238 25.16 -1.64 -18.67
CA ASN A 238 26.34 -1.29 -17.88
C ASN A 238 26.33 -1.94 -16.48
N ALA A 239 25.18 -2.40 -15.98
CA ALA A 239 25.06 -3.02 -14.68
C ALA A 239 25.73 -4.42 -14.65
N GLN A 240 26.86 -4.58 -13.97
CA GLN A 240 27.57 -5.86 -13.88
C GLN A 240 26.98 -6.76 -12.77
N GLY A 241 26.66 -6.22 -11.60
CA GLY A 241 26.04 -6.90 -10.50
C GLY A 241 24.58 -6.51 -10.31
N TYR A 242 23.91 -7.12 -9.32
CA TYR A 242 22.59 -6.63 -8.93
C TYR A 242 22.70 -5.15 -8.50
N THR A 243 21.72 -4.37 -8.87
CA THR A 243 21.68 -2.95 -8.57
C THR A 243 20.27 -2.46 -8.32
N LEU A 244 20.16 -1.49 -7.42
CA LEU A 244 18.89 -0.94 -6.97
C LEU A 244 19.06 0.55 -6.59
N PRO A 245 19.22 1.45 -7.59
CA PRO A 245 19.28 2.86 -7.30
C PRO A 245 17.88 3.35 -6.85
N PHE A 246 17.84 4.00 -5.69
CA PHE A 246 16.67 4.74 -5.24
C PHE A 246 16.85 6.21 -5.60
N GLY A 247 15.86 6.79 -6.26
CA GLY A 247 15.84 8.23 -6.48
C GLY A 247 15.76 8.96 -5.14
N SER A 248 16.60 9.97 -4.96
CA SER A 248 16.58 10.85 -3.79
C SER A 248 16.22 12.25 -4.19
N ARG A 249 15.44 12.93 -3.35
CA ARG A 249 14.94 14.29 -3.60
C ARG A 249 14.22 14.41 -4.94
N VAL A 250 13.32 13.49 -5.20
CA VAL A 250 12.51 13.47 -6.41
C VAL A 250 11.58 14.68 -6.41
N LEU A 251 11.65 15.51 -7.46
CA LEU A 251 10.83 16.72 -7.62
C LEU A 251 9.89 16.67 -8.82
N LYS A 252 9.78 15.50 -9.45
CA LYS A 252 8.95 15.28 -10.64
C LYS A 252 8.00 14.11 -10.42
N ASP A 253 6.82 14.21 -10.98
CA ASP A 253 5.74 13.24 -10.82
C ASP A 253 5.91 11.97 -11.64
N TYR A 254 6.86 11.91 -12.57
CA TYR A 254 7.02 10.80 -13.49
C TYR A 254 8.33 10.04 -13.32
N MET A 255 8.34 8.81 -13.79
CA MET A 255 9.52 8.00 -14.12
C MET A 255 9.16 7.01 -15.23
N GLY A 256 10.15 6.38 -15.85
CA GLY A 256 9.87 5.34 -16.83
C GLY A 256 11.12 4.69 -17.39
N ILE A 257 10.90 3.79 -18.34
CA ILE A 257 11.92 3.15 -19.14
C ILE A 257 11.63 3.35 -20.62
N TYR A 258 12.68 3.38 -21.42
CA TYR A 258 12.60 3.49 -22.85
C TYR A 258 13.24 2.28 -23.53
N TYR A 259 12.50 1.68 -24.46
CA TYR A 259 12.96 0.58 -25.31
C TYR A 259 13.28 1.10 -26.72
N PRO A 260 14.57 1.23 -27.09
CA PRO A 260 14.96 1.78 -28.40
C PRO A 260 14.59 0.89 -29.57
N ASP A 261 14.51 -0.42 -29.41
CA ASP A 261 14.17 -1.39 -30.44
C ASP A 261 12.72 -1.26 -30.93
N THR A 262 11.81 -0.90 -30.07
CA THR A 262 10.38 -0.71 -30.33
C THR A 262 9.96 0.76 -30.33
N ASP A 263 10.90 1.69 -30.04
CA ASP A 263 10.63 3.11 -29.80
C ASP A 263 9.43 3.29 -28.85
N SER A 264 9.48 2.61 -27.70
CA SER A 264 8.36 2.61 -26.72
C SER A 264 8.82 2.95 -25.33
N ASN A 265 7.89 3.49 -24.52
CA ASN A 265 8.11 3.80 -23.12
C ASN A 265 7.03 3.14 -22.25
N VAL A 266 7.44 2.62 -21.09
CA VAL A 266 6.58 2.31 -19.96
C VAL A 266 6.78 3.41 -18.93
N ILE A 267 5.69 4.03 -18.48
CA ILE A 267 5.76 5.28 -17.70
C ILE A 267 4.84 5.17 -16.49
N HIS A 268 5.38 5.54 -15.34
CA HIS A 268 4.65 5.75 -14.10
C HIS A 268 4.52 7.25 -13.81
N VAL A 269 3.33 7.69 -13.39
CA VAL A 269 3.05 9.07 -12.97
C VAL A 269 2.31 9.07 -11.65
N ALA A 270 2.82 9.79 -10.67
CA ALA A 270 2.17 10.03 -9.38
C ALA A 270 2.74 11.30 -8.74
N ASP A 271 1.97 11.97 -7.89
CA ASP A 271 2.47 13.11 -7.10
C ASP A 271 3.70 12.68 -6.30
N PHE A 272 4.83 13.29 -6.54
CA PHE A 272 6.11 12.93 -5.91
C PHE A 272 6.11 13.12 -4.39
N ARG A 273 5.17 13.92 -3.84
CA ARG A 273 5.01 14.13 -2.39
C ARG A 273 4.29 12.95 -1.73
N GLU A 274 3.43 12.24 -2.47
CA GLU A 274 2.70 11.06 -1.99
C GLU A 274 3.43 9.76 -2.32
N VAL A 275 4.13 9.73 -3.48
CA VAL A 275 4.88 8.60 -4.01
C VAL A 275 6.32 9.04 -4.34
N PRO A 276 7.13 9.38 -3.33
CA PRO A 276 8.51 9.83 -3.53
C PRO A 276 9.43 8.70 -4.01
N GLY A 277 9.12 7.45 -3.66
CA GLY A 277 9.93 6.30 -3.99
C GLY A 277 9.93 5.99 -5.49
N LYS A 278 11.09 6.11 -6.13
CA LYS A 278 11.31 5.75 -7.53
C LYS A 278 12.58 4.93 -7.62
N LYS A 279 12.48 3.70 -8.13
CA LYS A 279 13.58 2.74 -8.07
C LYS A 279 13.54 1.78 -9.27
N VAL A 280 14.70 1.27 -9.64
CA VAL A 280 14.85 0.06 -10.47
C VAL A 280 15.50 -1.04 -9.66
N TRP A 281 15.09 -2.26 -9.90
CA TRP A 281 15.82 -3.47 -9.51
C TRP A 281 16.29 -4.19 -10.76
N CYS A 282 17.57 -4.57 -10.82
CA CYS A 282 18.06 -5.49 -11.82
C CYS A 282 19.04 -6.50 -11.21
N TRP A 283 19.10 -7.68 -11.79
CA TRP A 283 20.02 -8.74 -11.36
C TRP A 283 21.45 -8.58 -11.94
N GLY A 284 21.61 -7.67 -12.90
CA GLY A 284 22.85 -7.37 -13.60
C GLY A 284 23.21 -8.38 -14.68
N THR A 285 24.28 -8.07 -15.39
CA THR A 285 24.76 -8.79 -16.60
C THR A 285 25.75 -9.92 -16.29
N ALA A 286 26.26 -10.03 -15.05
CA ALA A 286 27.14 -11.10 -14.64
C ALA A 286 26.43 -12.48 -14.66
N PRO A 287 27.20 -13.61 -14.71
CA PRO A 287 26.62 -14.96 -14.76
C PRO A 287 25.61 -15.26 -13.66
N ALA A 288 25.80 -14.71 -12.45
CA ALA A 288 24.86 -14.88 -11.35
C ALA A 288 23.50 -14.23 -11.66
N GLY A 289 23.48 -13.00 -12.16
CA GLY A 289 22.27 -12.29 -12.56
C GLY A 289 21.54 -12.97 -13.68
N VAL A 290 22.25 -13.37 -14.73
CA VAL A 290 21.68 -14.16 -15.85
C VAL A 290 21.06 -15.47 -15.35
N ASN A 291 21.69 -16.14 -14.37
CA ASN A 291 21.15 -17.36 -13.80
C ASN A 291 19.86 -17.11 -13.00
N TRP A 292 19.77 -15.98 -12.27
CA TRP A 292 18.54 -15.58 -11.60
C TRP A 292 17.39 -15.36 -12.59
N CYS A 293 17.65 -14.66 -13.69
CA CYS A 293 16.62 -14.45 -14.71
C CYS A 293 16.07 -15.75 -15.29
N LYS A 294 16.95 -16.75 -15.53
CA LYS A 294 16.53 -18.10 -15.95
C LYS A 294 15.69 -18.86 -14.91
N ARG A 295 15.84 -18.53 -13.62
CA ARG A 295 15.01 -19.09 -12.56
C ARG A 295 13.62 -18.44 -12.51
N LEU A 296 13.51 -17.17 -12.89
CA LEU A 296 12.28 -16.41 -12.84
C LEU A 296 11.39 -16.63 -14.07
N THR A 297 11.99 -16.90 -15.22
CA THR A 297 11.32 -17.15 -16.49
C THR A 297 11.76 -18.49 -17.08
N ASP A 298 11.11 -18.97 -18.15
CA ASP A 298 11.57 -20.18 -18.83
C ASP A 298 12.55 -19.88 -19.96
N ASN A 299 12.18 -19.00 -20.87
CA ASN A 299 12.95 -18.71 -22.09
C ASN A 299 13.01 -17.22 -22.43
N ASP A 300 12.56 -16.37 -21.52
CA ASP A 300 12.50 -14.93 -21.76
C ASP A 300 13.84 -14.25 -21.45
N ASP A 301 13.92 -12.98 -21.82
CA ASP A 301 15.07 -12.12 -21.56
C ASP A 301 15.27 -11.85 -20.06
N ARG A 302 16.34 -11.15 -19.72
CA ARG A 302 16.65 -10.79 -18.35
C ARG A 302 15.54 -9.96 -17.72
N TYR A 303 15.16 -10.30 -16.51
CA TYR A 303 14.10 -9.70 -15.73
C TYR A 303 14.61 -8.49 -14.94
N ILE A 304 13.88 -7.40 -14.99
CA ILE A 304 14.09 -6.19 -14.19
C ILE A 304 12.77 -5.72 -13.58
N GLU A 305 12.85 -4.79 -12.63
CA GLU A 305 11.69 -4.19 -11.99
C GLU A 305 11.79 -2.67 -11.98
N VAL A 306 10.70 -1.99 -12.33
CA VAL A 306 10.49 -0.56 -12.10
C VAL A 306 9.51 -0.42 -10.95
N GLN A 307 9.91 0.27 -9.88
CA GLN A 307 9.16 0.28 -8.64
C GLN A 307 8.84 1.71 -8.20
N ALA A 308 7.61 1.89 -7.69
CA ALA A 308 7.13 3.13 -7.09
C ALA A 308 6.69 2.87 -5.65
N GLY A 309 6.93 3.82 -4.74
CA GLY A 309 6.62 3.62 -3.33
C GLY A 309 6.24 4.88 -2.57
N ALA A 310 5.48 4.70 -1.50
CA ALA A 310 5.04 5.77 -0.61
C ALA A 310 6.16 6.29 0.32
N VAL A 311 7.35 5.72 0.24
CA VAL A 311 8.56 6.10 0.98
C VAL A 311 9.75 6.18 0.02
N GLU A 312 10.76 7.00 0.34
CA GLU A 312 11.89 7.26 -0.57
C GLU A 312 12.75 6.01 -0.77
N THR A 313 12.97 5.23 0.31
CA THR A 313 13.73 3.98 0.26
C THR A 313 12.99 2.82 0.92
N GLN A 314 13.42 1.58 0.67
CA GLN A 314 12.83 0.40 1.31
C GLN A 314 13.15 0.26 2.81
N ASN A 315 14.01 1.11 3.36
CA ASN A 315 14.35 1.11 4.78
C ASN A 315 13.48 2.04 5.61
N GLU A 316 12.59 2.79 4.98
CA GLU A 316 11.73 3.78 5.60
C GLU A 316 10.30 3.27 5.74
N PHE A 317 9.61 3.83 6.73
CA PHE A 317 8.19 3.56 6.98
C PHE A 317 7.51 4.89 7.33
N ASN A 318 6.34 5.08 6.81
CA ASN A 318 5.44 6.18 7.21
C ASN A 318 4.56 5.74 8.39
N ILE A 319 3.89 6.70 9.00
CA ILE A 319 2.95 6.48 10.10
C ILE A 319 1.53 6.76 9.62
N LEU A 320 0.61 5.89 9.99
CA LEU A 320 -0.82 6.02 9.75
C LEU A 320 -1.56 6.17 11.06
N GLU A 321 -2.30 7.26 11.19
CA GLU A 321 -3.10 7.63 12.36
C GLU A 321 -4.13 6.57 12.75
N PRO A 322 -4.58 6.55 14.01
CA PRO A 322 -5.59 5.59 14.47
C PRO A 322 -6.88 5.66 13.65
N HIS A 323 -7.41 4.51 13.25
CA HIS A 323 -8.66 4.32 12.51
C HIS A 323 -8.76 5.13 11.23
N ASN A 324 -7.64 5.57 10.71
CA ASN A 324 -7.56 6.40 9.51
C ASN A 324 -7.17 5.58 8.28
N ARG A 325 -7.42 6.15 7.11
CA ARG A 325 -6.91 5.68 5.83
C ARG A 325 -6.20 6.81 5.09
N ILE A 326 -5.28 6.43 4.24
CA ILE A 326 -4.74 7.30 3.20
C ILE A 326 -5.09 6.72 1.83
N GLU A 327 -5.19 7.60 0.85
CA GLU A 327 -5.42 7.26 -0.55
C GLU A 327 -4.35 7.95 -1.39
N ILE A 328 -3.68 7.17 -2.23
CA ILE A 328 -2.74 7.67 -3.24
C ILE A 328 -3.22 7.27 -4.62
N LYS A 329 -2.92 8.11 -5.62
CA LYS A 329 -3.27 7.85 -7.03
C LYS A 329 -2.03 7.82 -7.88
N GLU A 330 -1.93 6.76 -8.66
CA GLU A 330 -0.85 6.50 -9.58
C GLU A 330 -1.41 6.21 -10.97
N TYR A 331 -0.64 6.50 -12.00
CA TYR A 331 -1.03 6.27 -13.39
C TYR A 331 0.06 5.51 -14.11
N TRP A 332 -0.33 4.48 -14.86
CA TRP A 332 0.56 3.76 -15.75
C TRP A 332 0.18 4.05 -17.19
N LEU A 333 1.18 4.47 -17.97
CA LEU A 333 1.03 4.88 -19.36
C LEU A 333 2.00 4.10 -20.26
N TYR A 334 1.61 3.94 -21.51
CA TYR A 334 2.46 3.37 -22.55
C TYR A 334 2.45 4.27 -23.78
N THR A 335 3.63 4.50 -24.37
CA THR A 335 3.76 5.21 -25.63
C THR A 335 4.65 4.44 -26.61
N ALA A 336 4.36 4.55 -27.90
CA ALA A 336 5.19 4.01 -28.97
C ALA A 336 5.41 5.06 -30.06
N ASN A 337 6.54 5.01 -30.75
CA ASN A 337 6.94 5.94 -31.81
C ASN A 337 7.00 7.43 -31.38
N ASN A 338 7.26 7.65 -30.07
CA ASN A 338 7.31 8.99 -29.46
C ASN A 338 8.74 9.46 -29.14
N GLY A 339 9.73 8.58 -29.26
CA GLY A 339 11.08 8.81 -28.77
C GLY A 339 11.20 8.61 -27.24
N PRO A 340 12.40 8.77 -26.68
CA PRO A 340 12.64 8.53 -25.25
C PRO A 340 11.88 9.54 -24.37
N LEU A 341 11.35 9.05 -23.26
CA LEU A 341 10.66 9.86 -22.26
C LEU A 341 11.53 11.03 -21.78
N CYS A 342 11.00 12.24 -21.90
CA CYS A 342 11.63 13.46 -21.36
C CYS A 342 10.75 14.14 -20.30
N ALA A 343 9.42 14.07 -20.45
CA ALA A 343 8.47 14.56 -19.46
C ALA A 343 7.13 13.84 -19.60
N ALA A 344 6.41 13.69 -18.50
CA ALA A 344 5.06 13.12 -18.54
C ALA A 344 4.17 13.68 -17.44
N THR A 345 2.89 13.77 -17.78
CA THR A 345 1.77 13.86 -16.85
C THR A 345 0.80 12.73 -17.16
N ARG A 346 -0.29 12.61 -16.41
CA ARG A 346 -1.38 11.68 -16.76
C ARG A 346 -1.89 11.88 -18.18
N ASP A 347 -1.91 13.12 -18.68
CA ASP A 347 -2.59 13.51 -19.91
C ASP A 347 -1.66 13.55 -21.14
N VAL A 348 -0.39 13.90 -20.96
CA VAL A 348 0.57 14.11 -22.06
C VAL A 348 1.94 13.55 -21.72
N VAL A 349 2.53 12.85 -22.68
CA VAL A 349 3.94 12.40 -22.67
C VAL A 349 4.71 13.13 -23.75
N ALA A 350 5.82 13.74 -23.37
CA ALA A 350 6.70 14.48 -24.26
C ALA A 350 8.07 13.84 -24.37
N SER A 351 8.56 13.75 -25.59
CA SER A 351 9.97 13.60 -25.95
C SER A 351 10.44 14.84 -26.66
N TYR A 352 11.67 15.26 -26.43
CA TYR A 352 12.22 16.41 -27.15
C TYR A 352 13.70 16.24 -27.47
N LYS A 353 14.13 16.93 -28.53
CA LYS A 353 15.51 16.93 -28.98
C LYS A 353 15.92 18.34 -29.43
N LEU A 354 17.04 18.79 -28.87
CA LEU A 354 17.68 20.02 -29.29
C LEU A 354 18.48 19.76 -30.57
N LEU A 355 18.20 20.53 -31.60
CA LEU A 355 18.97 20.59 -32.84
C LEU A 355 19.60 21.98 -32.99
N LYS A 356 20.52 22.14 -33.95
CA LYS A 356 21.29 23.40 -34.12
C LYS A 356 20.42 24.67 -34.12
N ASN A 357 19.25 24.64 -34.77
CA ASN A 357 18.37 25.81 -34.93
C ASN A 357 16.90 25.50 -34.60
N SER A 358 16.62 24.38 -33.98
CA SER A 358 15.24 24.01 -33.65
C SER A 358 15.17 23.04 -32.48
N ILE A 359 14.04 23.06 -31.80
CA ILE A 359 13.61 22.04 -30.86
C ILE A 359 12.57 21.19 -31.55
N GLU A 360 12.79 19.89 -31.58
CA GLU A 360 11.79 18.93 -32.05
C GLU A 360 11.10 18.33 -30.82
N LEU A 361 9.77 18.53 -30.72
CA LEU A 361 8.90 17.95 -29.72
C LEU A 361 8.12 16.82 -30.38
N SER A 362 8.05 15.66 -29.71
CA SER A 362 7.15 14.55 -30.03
C SER A 362 6.21 14.38 -28.86
N LEU A 363 4.91 14.46 -29.11
CA LEU A 363 3.86 14.50 -28.10
C LEU A 363 2.91 13.34 -28.30
N SER A 364 2.66 12.58 -27.25
CA SER A 364 1.64 11.54 -27.16
C SER A 364 0.63 11.95 -26.08
N ALA A 365 -0.65 11.72 -26.32
CA ALA A 365 -1.69 12.03 -25.33
C ALA A 365 -2.48 10.79 -24.92
N THR A 366 -3.03 10.81 -23.73
CA THR A 366 -3.87 9.74 -23.20
C THR A 366 -5.36 9.99 -23.41
N ASP A 367 -5.71 11.18 -23.89
CA ASP A 367 -7.06 11.62 -24.22
C ASP A 367 -7.08 12.48 -25.48
N ILE A 368 -8.29 12.89 -25.91
CA ILE A 368 -8.46 13.79 -27.06
C ILE A 368 -8.48 15.23 -26.52
N PHE A 369 -7.57 16.06 -27.05
CA PHE A 369 -7.48 17.49 -26.75
C PHE A 369 -7.46 18.26 -28.09
N GLU A 370 -8.60 18.88 -28.46
CA GLU A 370 -8.75 19.66 -29.67
C GLU A 370 -8.47 21.15 -29.42
N GLY A 371 -7.56 21.73 -30.18
CA GLY A 371 -7.20 23.16 -30.08
C GLY A 371 -6.41 23.51 -28.83
N ALA A 372 -5.67 22.58 -28.25
CA ALA A 372 -4.75 22.86 -27.15
C ALA A 372 -3.64 23.82 -27.57
N GLU A 373 -3.15 24.64 -26.67
CA GLU A 373 -2.15 25.67 -26.93
C GLU A 373 -0.76 25.19 -26.50
N LEU A 374 0.13 24.95 -27.45
CA LEU A 374 1.55 24.69 -27.20
C LEU A 374 2.30 26.02 -27.21
N VAL A 375 2.95 26.35 -26.10
CA VAL A 375 3.75 27.56 -25.90
C VAL A 375 5.18 27.19 -25.54
N LEU A 376 6.16 27.82 -26.18
CA LEU A 376 7.58 27.75 -25.81
C LEU A 376 8.01 29.12 -25.29
N THR A 377 8.67 29.15 -24.15
CA THR A 377 9.22 30.36 -23.56
C THR A 377 10.73 30.25 -23.37
N VAL A 378 11.41 31.40 -23.39
CA VAL A 378 12.82 31.55 -23.02
C VAL A 378 12.91 32.65 -21.95
N GLY A 379 13.12 32.25 -20.71
CA GLY A 379 12.80 33.09 -19.56
C GLY A 379 11.32 33.44 -19.58
N ASP A 380 11.00 34.76 -19.56
CA ASP A 380 9.62 35.23 -19.60
C ASP A 380 9.09 35.50 -21.02
N ASP A 381 9.94 35.39 -22.06
CA ASP A 381 9.59 35.71 -23.42
C ASP A 381 8.94 34.52 -24.13
N VAL A 382 7.73 34.69 -24.69
CA VAL A 382 7.12 33.70 -25.60
C VAL A 382 7.81 33.76 -26.96
N VAL A 383 8.48 32.67 -27.33
CA VAL A 383 9.24 32.57 -28.60
C VAL A 383 8.53 31.71 -29.65
N PHE A 384 7.55 30.91 -29.23
CA PHE A 384 6.74 30.09 -30.14
C PHE A 384 5.39 29.79 -29.50
N GLU A 385 4.33 29.84 -30.31
CA GLU A 385 2.97 29.48 -29.94
C GLU A 385 2.27 28.79 -31.10
N LYS A 386 1.52 27.74 -30.81
CA LYS A 386 0.79 26.98 -31.82
C LYS A 386 -0.40 26.25 -31.23
N LYS A 387 -1.59 26.33 -31.87
CA LYS A 387 -2.71 25.45 -31.59
C LYS A 387 -2.46 24.06 -32.13
N ILE A 388 -2.71 23.05 -31.33
CA ILE A 388 -2.46 21.64 -31.68
C ILE A 388 -3.66 20.79 -31.25
N ASP A 389 -3.85 19.69 -32.00
CA ASP A 389 -4.79 18.63 -31.62
C ASP A 389 -3.99 17.40 -31.21
N LEU A 390 -4.36 16.81 -30.07
CA LEU A 390 -3.72 15.63 -29.53
C LEU A 390 -4.74 14.50 -29.39
N SER A 391 -4.29 13.25 -29.56
CA SER A 391 -5.15 12.08 -29.39
C SER A 391 -4.35 10.84 -28.97
N PRO A 392 -5.00 9.84 -28.35
CA PRO A 392 -4.32 8.59 -27.97
C PRO A 392 -3.81 7.75 -29.12
N VAL A 393 -4.33 7.95 -30.33
CA VAL A 393 -4.05 7.09 -31.48
C VAL A 393 -2.97 7.62 -32.43
N SER A 394 -2.45 8.82 -32.18
CA SER A 394 -1.42 9.42 -33.01
C SER A 394 -0.50 10.35 -32.22
N ASN A 395 0.80 10.24 -32.47
CA ASN A 395 1.77 11.18 -31.92
C ASN A 395 1.87 12.41 -32.81
N LEU A 396 1.98 13.59 -32.18
CA LEU A 396 2.17 14.86 -32.85
C LEU A 396 3.65 15.26 -32.79
N LYS A 397 4.26 15.50 -33.94
CA LYS A 397 5.62 16.07 -34.03
C LYS A 397 5.55 17.55 -34.35
N VAL A 398 6.20 18.37 -33.53
CA VAL A 398 6.26 19.82 -33.68
C VAL A 398 7.71 20.26 -33.72
N LYS A 399 8.03 21.15 -34.61
CA LYS A 399 9.36 21.80 -34.70
C LYS A 399 9.20 23.27 -34.31
N ALA A 400 9.86 23.67 -33.23
CA ALA A 400 9.91 25.05 -32.76
C ALA A 400 11.31 25.65 -32.99
N PRO A 401 11.45 26.99 -33.06
CA PRO A 401 12.76 27.62 -33.22
C PRO A 401 13.65 27.39 -32.00
N PHE A 402 14.96 27.40 -32.21
CA PHE A 402 15.98 27.38 -31.18
C PHE A 402 17.14 28.26 -31.58
N ASN A 403 17.68 29.01 -30.65
CA ASN A 403 18.91 29.81 -30.84
C ASN A 403 19.91 29.40 -29.75
N VAL A 404 21.16 29.21 -30.11
CA VAL A 404 22.26 28.90 -29.21
C VAL A 404 22.44 29.98 -28.10
N ASP A 405 22.09 31.23 -28.40
CA ASP A 405 22.12 32.35 -27.44
C ASP A 405 21.12 32.20 -26.30
N TRP A 406 20.25 31.18 -26.37
CA TRP A 406 19.28 30.88 -25.28
C TRP A 406 19.82 29.89 -24.23
N LEU A 407 21.01 29.33 -24.42
CA LEU A 407 21.56 28.30 -23.55
C LEU A 407 21.77 28.75 -22.10
N ASP A 408 21.96 30.08 -21.90
CA ASP A 408 22.11 30.67 -20.55
C ASP A 408 20.75 31.05 -19.92
N ARG A 409 19.63 30.68 -20.52
CA ARG A 409 18.27 31.00 -20.05
C ARG A 409 17.42 29.75 -19.96
N ASP A 410 16.45 29.76 -19.06
CA ASP A 410 15.47 28.67 -18.96
C ASP A 410 14.64 28.59 -20.23
N ILE A 411 14.61 27.41 -20.82
CA ILE A 411 13.78 27.09 -21.98
C ILE A 411 12.67 26.16 -21.53
N LYS A 412 11.41 26.63 -21.56
CA LYS A 412 10.25 25.89 -21.10
C LYS A 412 9.23 25.71 -22.20
N PHE A 413 8.54 24.56 -22.19
CA PHE A 413 7.31 24.41 -22.95
C PHE A 413 6.13 24.13 -22.04
N SER A 414 4.96 24.55 -22.47
CA SER A 414 3.69 24.19 -21.82
C SER A 414 2.63 23.87 -22.87
N ILE A 415 1.73 22.95 -22.51
CA ILE A 415 0.54 22.66 -23.30
C ILE A 415 -0.66 22.91 -22.39
N ARG A 416 -1.59 23.73 -22.87
CA ARG A 416 -2.77 24.15 -22.10
C ARG A 416 -4.05 23.88 -22.85
N MET A 417 -5.11 23.58 -22.11
CA MET A 417 -6.48 23.49 -22.61
C MET A 417 -7.37 24.42 -21.80
N GLY A 418 -7.64 25.61 -22.37
CA GLY A 418 -8.28 26.69 -21.61
C GLY A 418 -7.43 27.12 -20.40
N ASN A 419 -7.96 26.97 -19.20
CA ASN A 419 -7.26 27.31 -17.96
C ASN A 419 -6.46 26.14 -17.36
N GLU A 420 -6.56 24.94 -17.92
CA GLU A 420 -5.87 23.75 -17.44
C GLU A 420 -4.52 23.58 -18.14
N THR A 421 -3.47 23.35 -17.36
CA THR A 421 -2.15 23.01 -17.88
C THR A 421 -2.05 21.48 -17.97
N LEU A 422 -1.98 20.93 -19.17
CA LEU A 422 -1.86 19.51 -19.41
C LEU A 422 -0.45 19.01 -19.10
N ILE A 423 0.58 19.79 -19.51
CA ILE A 423 1.98 19.53 -19.19
C ILE A 423 2.75 20.85 -19.24
N GLN A 424 3.73 20.98 -18.36
CA GLN A 424 4.75 22.04 -18.41
C GLN A 424 6.09 21.45 -18.00
N GLU A 425 7.14 21.70 -18.78
CA GLU A 425 8.47 21.20 -18.47
C GLU A 425 9.56 22.14 -18.93
N THR A 426 10.69 22.12 -18.23
CA THR A 426 11.91 22.84 -18.59
C THR A 426 12.78 21.95 -19.44
N ILE A 427 13.03 22.37 -20.69
CA ILE A 427 13.86 21.62 -21.66
C ILE A 427 15.34 21.77 -21.33
N LEU A 428 15.73 22.96 -20.87
CA LEU A 428 17.06 23.30 -20.42
C LEU A 428 16.93 24.15 -19.14
N GLU A 429 17.50 23.68 -18.06
CA GLU A 429 17.63 24.43 -16.80
C GLU A 429 19.01 25.06 -16.73
N ASN A 430 19.09 26.27 -16.21
CA ASN A 430 20.37 26.86 -15.82
C ASN A 430 20.91 26.06 -14.62
N GLN A 431 21.97 25.28 -14.83
CA GLN A 431 22.54 24.39 -13.81
C GLN A 431 23.06 25.14 -12.59
N ASP A 432 23.40 26.42 -12.69
CA ASP A 432 23.86 27.23 -11.57
C ASP A 432 22.80 27.37 -10.44
N ALA A 433 21.50 27.18 -10.76
CA ALA A 433 20.43 27.17 -9.77
C ALA A 433 20.29 25.81 -9.05
N LEU A 434 20.82 24.73 -9.61
CA LEU A 434 20.75 23.39 -9.07
C LEU A 434 21.93 23.06 -8.12
N GLU A 435 23.04 23.78 -8.21
CA GLU A 435 24.21 23.61 -7.33
C GLU A 435 23.96 24.14 -5.90
N MET A 436 22.90 24.94 -5.68
CA MET A 436 22.58 25.51 -4.38
C MET A 436 21.72 24.62 -3.46
N ILE A 437 21.45 23.36 -3.80
CA ILE A 437 20.86 22.42 -2.83
C ILE A 437 21.98 21.87 -1.97
N ASP A 438 22.14 22.50 -0.82
CA ASP A 438 23.28 22.37 0.10
C ASP A 438 23.45 20.93 0.59
N LYS A 439 24.60 20.35 0.30
CA LYS A 439 25.02 19.03 0.81
C LYS A 439 25.08 19.00 2.36
N GLU A 440 25.21 20.16 3.00
CA GLU A 440 25.27 20.31 4.45
C GLU A 440 23.89 20.15 5.12
N GLU A 441 22.77 20.51 4.46
CA GLU A 441 21.43 20.32 5.01
C GLU A 441 21.03 18.83 5.09
N TYR A 442 21.57 18.01 4.20
CA TYR A 442 21.37 16.55 4.22
C TYR A 442 22.19 15.84 5.29
N LEU A 443 23.36 16.38 5.62
CA LEU A 443 24.24 15.85 6.68
C LEU A 443 23.73 16.21 8.07
N SER A 444 23.06 17.37 8.24
CA SER A 444 22.46 17.78 9.52
C SER A 444 21.25 16.94 9.93
N GLU A 445 20.51 16.38 8.98
CA GLU A 445 19.46 15.40 9.27
C GLU A 445 20.06 14.04 9.71
N ASP A 446 21.25 13.67 9.22
CA ASP A 446 21.93 12.43 9.62
C ASP A 446 22.48 12.50 11.05
N GLU A 447 22.85 13.68 11.57
CA GLU A 447 23.24 13.83 12.98
C GLU A 447 22.07 13.63 13.95
N THR A 448 20.86 13.98 13.57
CA THR A 448 19.64 13.71 14.35
C THR A 448 19.22 12.22 14.26
N ARG A 449 19.60 11.51 13.19
CA ARG A 449 19.35 10.06 13.02
C ARG A 449 20.24 9.18 13.91
N SER A 450 21.34 9.68 14.45
CA SER A 450 22.25 8.93 15.31
C SER A 450 21.90 8.95 16.81
N SER A 451 20.78 9.55 17.22
CA SER A 451 20.35 9.56 18.61
C SER A 451 19.70 8.22 19.01
N ASP A 452 19.92 7.78 20.27
CA ASP A 452 19.27 6.59 20.83
C ASP A 452 17.71 6.63 20.62
N PHE A 453 17.12 7.81 20.60
CA PHE A 453 15.68 7.98 20.33
C PHE A 453 15.34 7.67 18.87
N ALA A 454 16.10 8.17 17.92
CA ALA A 454 15.86 7.93 16.49
C ALA A 454 16.03 6.44 16.15
N GLU A 455 17.03 5.78 16.73
CA GLU A 455 17.23 4.33 16.60
C GLU A 455 16.06 3.55 17.20
N ALA A 456 15.61 3.92 18.40
CA ALA A 456 14.44 3.32 19.04
C ALA A 456 13.19 3.47 18.20
N PHE A 457 12.97 4.66 17.59
CA PHE A 457 11.83 4.91 16.73
C PHE A 457 11.91 4.14 15.41
N ALA A 458 13.11 3.97 14.85
CA ALA A 458 13.33 3.11 13.68
C ALA A 458 13.01 1.64 13.98
N LEU A 459 13.41 1.13 15.15
CA LEU A 459 13.08 -0.21 15.62
C LEU A 459 11.57 -0.37 15.83
N GLU A 460 10.91 0.61 16.45
CA GLU A 460 9.47 0.60 16.63
C GLU A 460 8.73 0.52 15.29
N LYS A 461 9.12 1.33 14.30
CA LYS A 461 8.52 1.31 12.95
C LYS A 461 8.70 -0.05 12.26
N ARG A 462 9.77 -0.77 12.59
CA ARG A 462 10.05 -2.14 12.10
C ARG A 462 9.44 -3.24 12.97
N ARG A 463 8.62 -2.87 13.98
CA ARG A 463 7.93 -3.78 14.91
C ARG A 463 8.86 -4.53 15.89
N HIS A 464 10.11 -4.10 16.05
CA HIS A 464 11.03 -4.58 17.09
C HIS A 464 10.74 -3.90 18.42
N TYR A 465 9.55 -4.14 18.96
CA TYR A 465 9.03 -3.41 20.12
C TYR A 465 9.84 -3.64 21.41
N ASN A 466 10.45 -4.82 21.61
CA ASN A 466 11.25 -5.10 22.80
C ASN A 466 12.49 -4.25 22.82
N GLU A 467 13.24 -4.24 21.72
CA GLU A 467 14.46 -3.48 21.53
C GLU A 467 14.19 -1.98 21.58
N ALA A 468 13.09 -1.54 20.97
CA ALA A 468 12.65 -0.14 21.03
C ALA A 468 12.36 0.29 22.47
N ILE A 469 11.65 -0.52 23.26
CA ILE A 469 11.34 -0.25 24.67
C ILE A 469 12.63 -0.11 25.50
N GLU A 470 13.63 -1.00 25.28
CA GLU A 470 14.91 -0.93 25.96
C GLU A 470 15.67 0.37 25.65
N LEU A 471 15.69 0.79 24.39
CA LEU A 471 16.36 2.02 23.98
C LEU A 471 15.61 3.26 24.49
N TYR A 472 14.26 3.29 24.39
CA TYR A 472 13.47 4.37 25.01
C TYR A 472 13.75 4.46 26.52
N GLY A 473 13.90 3.33 27.20
CA GLY A 473 14.30 3.27 28.61
C GLY A 473 15.63 4.00 28.86
N LYS A 474 16.65 3.75 28.06
CA LYS A 474 17.96 4.43 28.15
C LYS A 474 17.85 5.93 27.89
N VAL A 475 16.99 6.34 26.94
CA VAL A 475 16.70 7.76 26.67
C VAL A 475 16.08 8.43 27.88
N ILE A 476 15.09 7.77 28.50
CA ILE A 476 14.39 8.26 29.71
C ILE A 476 15.33 8.32 30.91
N GLU A 477 16.23 7.34 31.10
CA GLU A 477 17.25 7.38 32.14
C GLU A 477 18.20 8.60 32.03
N LYS A 478 18.56 8.97 30.78
CA LYS A 478 19.40 10.14 30.50
C LYS A 478 18.62 11.47 30.62
N ASN A 479 17.36 11.48 30.23
CA ASN A 479 16.47 12.64 30.26
C ASN A 479 15.06 12.25 30.72
N PRO A 480 14.78 12.20 32.03
CA PRO A 480 13.50 11.77 32.57
C PRO A 480 12.27 12.60 32.14
N ASP A 481 12.50 13.83 31.73
CA ASP A 481 11.44 14.76 31.30
C ASP A 481 11.17 14.70 29.78
N TYR A 482 11.85 13.83 29.05
CA TYR A 482 11.65 13.71 27.60
C TYR A 482 10.34 12.98 27.27
N LEU A 483 9.25 13.75 27.19
CA LEU A 483 7.88 13.25 27.03
C LEU A 483 7.73 12.28 25.84
N GLN A 484 8.32 12.60 24.68
CA GLN A 484 8.18 11.77 23.48
C GLN A 484 8.71 10.34 23.69
N ALA A 485 9.80 10.16 24.44
CA ALA A 485 10.30 8.82 24.75
C ALA A 485 9.32 8.01 25.61
N HIS A 486 8.63 8.65 26.56
CA HIS A 486 7.58 8.01 27.35
C HIS A 486 6.35 7.63 26.51
N LEU A 487 5.91 8.53 25.61
CA LEU A 487 4.78 8.28 24.71
C LEU A 487 5.08 7.12 23.78
N ARG A 488 6.25 7.11 23.13
CA ARG A 488 6.66 6.01 22.23
C ARG A 488 6.82 4.68 22.94
N MET A 489 7.43 4.68 24.16
CA MET A 489 7.52 3.47 24.99
C MET A 489 6.12 2.94 25.35
N ALA A 490 5.20 3.81 25.75
CA ALA A 490 3.83 3.41 26.04
C ALA A 490 3.11 2.89 24.79
N CYS A 491 3.33 3.49 23.64
CA CYS A 491 2.80 3.00 22.36
C CYS A 491 3.29 1.57 22.06
N CYS A 492 4.59 1.30 22.21
CA CYS A 492 5.14 -0.05 22.08
C CYS A 492 4.47 -1.05 23.03
N HIS A 493 4.22 -0.66 24.28
CA HIS A 493 3.49 -1.51 25.23
C HIS A 493 2.05 -1.76 24.80
N LEU A 494 1.34 -0.75 24.25
CA LEU A 494 -0.02 -0.92 23.72
C LEU A 494 -0.05 -1.87 22.52
N LYS A 495 0.93 -1.75 21.59
CA LYS A 495 1.10 -2.64 20.45
C LYS A 495 1.36 -4.09 20.86
N LYS A 496 2.00 -4.29 22.01
CA LYS A 496 2.23 -5.61 22.62
C LYS A 496 1.06 -6.08 23.50
N HIS A 497 -0.03 -5.33 23.60
CA HIS A 497 -1.13 -5.56 24.55
C HIS A 497 -0.74 -5.56 26.04
N ASP A 498 0.40 -4.98 26.40
CA ASP A 498 0.87 -4.78 27.77
C ASP A 498 0.22 -3.53 28.38
N ASN A 499 -1.11 -3.45 28.34
CA ASN A 499 -1.89 -2.24 28.67
C ASN A 499 -1.59 -1.64 30.05
N ARG A 500 -1.32 -2.49 31.06
CA ARG A 500 -0.98 -2.03 32.41
C ARG A 500 0.38 -1.34 32.46
N LYS A 501 1.37 -1.82 31.70
CA LYS A 501 2.68 -1.19 31.61
C LYS A 501 2.59 0.15 30.90
N ALA A 502 1.85 0.20 29.77
CA ALA A 502 1.57 1.45 29.08
C ALA A 502 0.95 2.49 30.00
N LEU A 503 -0.10 2.10 30.75
CA LEU A 503 -0.77 2.98 31.71
C LEU A 503 0.19 3.50 32.78
N GLY A 504 1.06 2.63 33.35
CA GLY A 504 2.04 3.01 34.36
C GLY A 504 3.06 4.04 33.87
N VAL A 505 3.56 3.88 32.63
CA VAL A 505 4.47 4.85 32.00
C VAL A 505 3.80 6.22 31.85
N LEU A 506 2.55 6.25 31.35
CA LEU A 506 1.80 7.48 31.10
C LEU A 506 1.36 8.18 32.39
N GLU A 507 0.98 7.44 33.44
CA GLU A 507 0.64 8.01 34.76
C GLU A 507 1.83 8.76 35.36
N GLY A 508 3.07 8.31 35.10
CA GLY A 508 4.28 8.94 35.60
C GLY A 508 4.51 10.37 35.06
N VAL A 509 4.16 10.63 33.81
CA VAL A 509 4.40 11.93 33.15
C VAL A 509 3.17 12.82 33.06
N LEU A 510 1.97 12.31 33.35
CA LEU A 510 0.71 13.03 33.21
C LEU A 510 0.63 14.31 34.07
N ARG A 511 1.21 14.29 35.27
CA ARG A 511 1.16 15.44 36.19
C ARG A 511 2.01 16.61 35.72
N ALA A 512 3.12 16.32 35.04
CA ALA A 512 4.03 17.33 34.50
C ALA A 512 3.53 17.91 33.17
N ASN A 513 2.71 17.14 32.41
CA ASN A 513 2.25 17.50 31.07
C ASN A 513 0.72 17.41 30.93
N PRO A 514 -0.06 18.15 31.74
CA PRO A 514 -1.51 17.98 31.82
C PRO A 514 -2.31 18.47 30.61
N GLU A 515 -1.66 19.19 29.67
CA GLU A 515 -2.28 19.80 28.49
C GLU A 515 -1.79 19.15 27.18
N ASP A 516 -0.86 18.17 27.27
CA ASP A 516 -0.38 17.49 26.08
C ASP A 516 -1.47 16.57 25.48
N VAL A 517 -1.80 16.80 24.23
CA VAL A 517 -2.95 16.17 23.56
C VAL A 517 -2.69 14.69 23.28
N GLU A 518 -1.48 14.34 22.83
CA GLU A 518 -1.09 12.96 22.54
C GLU A 518 -1.07 12.14 23.83
N LEU A 519 -0.49 12.70 24.89
CA LEU A 519 -0.51 12.07 26.22
C LEU A 519 -1.93 11.86 26.73
N MET A 520 -2.83 12.84 26.58
CA MET A 520 -4.23 12.67 26.98
C MET A 520 -4.92 11.54 26.24
N TYR A 521 -4.73 11.46 24.93
CA TYR A 521 -5.29 10.38 24.11
C TYR A 521 -4.73 9.01 24.49
N MET A 522 -3.41 8.89 24.58
CA MET A 522 -2.72 7.65 24.92
C MET A 522 -3.07 7.15 26.33
N TYR A 523 -3.16 8.08 27.30
CA TYR A 523 -3.60 7.75 28.66
C TYR A 523 -5.06 7.29 28.68
N ALA A 524 -5.94 7.95 27.91
CA ALA A 524 -7.33 7.54 27.77
C ALA A 524 -7.42 6.13 27.16
N LEU A 525 -6.66 5.86 26.10
CA LEU A 525 -6.64 4.55 25.44
C LEU A 525 -6.13 3.44 26.39
N ALA A 526 -5.01 3.67 27.08
CA ALA A 526 -4.48 2.72 28.07
C ALA A 526 -5.47 2.46 29.21
N SER A 527 -6.16 3.53 29.67
CA SER A 527 -7.23 3.43 30.69
C SER A 527 -8.41 2.61 30.17
N TRP A 528 -8.86 2.85 28.93
CA TRP A 528 -9.94 2.09 28.29
C TRP A 528 -9.62 0.60 28.23
N ARG A 529 -8.44 0.27 27.72
CA ARG A 529 -7.97 -1.12 27.60
C ARG A 529 -7.71 -1.81 28.96
N CYS A 530 -7.55 -1.03 30.04
CA CYS A 530 -7.50 -1.52 31.40
C CYS A 530 -8.89 -1.59 32.09
N GLY A 531 -10.00 -1.39 31.37
CA GLY A 531 -11.37 -1.42 31.90
C GLY A 531 -11.76 -0.17 32.69
N ARG A 532 -10.97 0.92 32.67
CA ARG A 532 -11.26 2.18 33.34
C ARG A 532 -12.02 3.15 32.41
N GLU A 533 -13.15 2.67 31.82
CA GLU A 533 -13.87 3.38 30.76
C GLU A 533 -14.27 4.81 31.11
N TYR A 534 -14.80 5.01 32.35
CA TYR A 534 -15.21 6.35 32.82
C TYR A 534 -14.03 7.33 32.88
N THR A 535 -12.85 6.87 33.31
CA THR A 535 -11.64 7.68 33.32
C THR A 535 -11.19 8.00 31.89
N ALA A 536 -11.20 6.99 31.02
CA ALA A 536 -10.82 7.13 29.64
C ALA A 536 -11.65 8.21 28.93
N VAL A 537 -12.97 8.13 29.04
CA VAL A 537 -13.90 9.07 28.39
C VAL A 537 -13.65 10.51 28.85
N LYS A 538 -13.36 10.74 30.12
CA LYS A 538 -12.99 12.09 30.61
C LYS A 538 -11.77 12.67 29.90
N PHE A 539 -10.79 11.83 29.57
CA PHE A 539 -9.59 12.27 28.86
C PHE A 539 -9.81 12.38 27.36
N PHE A 540 -10.59 11.49 26.74
CA PHE A 540 -11.00 11.65 25.34
C PHE A 540 -11.75 12.95 25.10
N TYR A 541 -12.60 13.40 26.03
CA TYR A 541 -13.26 14.71 25.93
C TYR A 541 -12.30 15.92 25.99
N LYS A 542 -11.06 15.74 26.43
CA LYS A 542 -10.05 16.80 26.45
C LYS A 542 -9.29 16.94 25.13
N VAL A 543 -9.39 15.94 24.23
CA VAL A 543 -8.76 16.02 22.90
C VAL A 543 -9.50 17.06 22.06
N PRO A 544 -8.84 18.15 21.66
CA PRO A 544 -9.50 19.27 20.98
C PRO A 544 -9.71 18.97 19.47
N ALA A 545 -10.74 19.58 18.89
CA ALA A 545 -11.10 19.40 17.49
C ALA A 545 -9.95 19.65 16.47
N PRO A 546 -8.99 20.58 16.67
CA PRO A 546 -7.88 20.72 15.73
C PRO A 546 -6.87 19.57 15.72
N SER A 547 -6.96 18.63 16.67
CA SER A 547 -6.05 17.47 16.72
C SER A 547 -6.44 16.39 15.71
N SER A 548 -5.46 15.77 15.07
CA SER A 548 -5.65 14.56 14.23
C SER A 548 -6.28 13.39 15.01
N LEU A 549 -6.07 13.34 16.33
CA LEU A 549 -6.63 12.31 17.24
C LEU A 549 -8.09 12.58 17.63
N PHE A 550 -8.68 13.71 17.23
CA PHE A 550 -10.05 14.08 17.63
C PHE A 550 -11.11 13.10 17.13
N ALA A 551 -10.97 12.61 15.90
CA ALA A 551 -11.92 11.66 15.33
C ALA A 551 -11.90 10.32 16.09
N ALA A 552 -10.70 9.81 16.39
CA ALA A 552 -10.53 8.59 17.18
C ALA A 552 -11.03 8.75 18.63
N ALA A 553 -10.75 9.90 19.27
CA ALA A 553 -11.29 10.20 20.60
C ALA A 553 -12.83 10.26 20.60
N SER A 554 -13.42 10.90 19.58
CA SER A 554 -14.88 11.00 19.39
C SER A 554 -15.52 9.63 19.17
N TYR A 555 -14.83 8.72 18.47
CA TYR A 555 -15.24 7.33 18.31
C TYR A 555 -15.38 6.63 19.68
N PHE A 556 -14.38 6.69 20.56
CA PHE A 556 -14.44 6.06 21.88
C PHE A 556 -15.53 6.66 22.77
N ILE A 557 -15.74 7.98 22.71
CA ILE A 557 -16.85 8.64 23.39
C ILE A 557 -18.18 8.08 22.88
N SER A 558 -18.32 7.91 21.57
CA SER A 558 -19.53 7.34 20.94
C SER A 558 -19.75 5.90 21.37
N LEU A 559 -18.71 5.09 21.36
CA LEU A 559 -18.76 3.69 21.79
C LEU A 559 -19.19 3.57 23.27
N TYR A 560 -18.72 4.47 24.14
CA TYR A 560 -19.15 4.53 25.53
C TYR A 560 -20.64 4.81 25.66
N HIS A 561 -21.18 5.77 24.91
CA HIS A 561 -22.61 6.11 24.90
C HIS A 561 -23.45 4.97 24.29
N LEU A 562 -22.98 4.36 23.20
CA LEU A 562 -23.67 3.22 22.58
C LEU A 562 -23.84 2.05 23.55
N LYS A 563 -22.77 1.65 24.27
CA LYS A 563 -22.82 0.56 25.26
C LYS A 563 -23.79 0.84 26.43
N ARG A 564 -24.17 2.09 26.63
CA ARG A 564 -25.16 2.52 27.64
C ARG A 564 -26.58 2.71 27.07
N GLY A 565 -26.78 2.43 25.78
CA GLY A 565 -28.06 2.66 25.10
C GLY A 565 -28.38 4.14 24.82
N GLU A 566 -27.39 5.03 24.97
CA GLU A 566 -27.50 6.47 24.75
C GLU A 566 -27.24 6.79 23.26
N TYR A 567 -28.09 6.22 22.37
CA TYR A 567 -27.84 6.19 20.91
C TYR A 567 -27.79 7.58 20.26
N GLN A 568 -28.58 8.55 20.75
CA GLN A 568 -28.60 9.89 20.18
C GLN A 568 -27.31 10.66 20.46
N GLU A 569 -26.75 10.50 21.68
CA GLU A 569 -25.48 11.06 22.08
C GLU A 569 -24.34 10.40 21.27
N ALA A 570 -24.40 9.09 21.09
CA ALA A 570 -23.45 8.36 20.25
C ALA A 570 -23.44 8.91 18.81
N LEU A 571 -24.60 9.06 18.16
CA LEU A 571 -24.72 9.62 16.81
C LEU A 571 -24.17 11.03 16.72
N THR A 572 -24.43 11.88 17.72
CA THR A 572 -23.91 13.26 17.74
C THR A 572 -22.38 13.30 17.70
N LYS A 573 -21.72 12.40 18.46
CA LYS A 573 -20.25 12.32 18.50
C LYS A 573 -19.66 11.69 17.25
N LEU A 574 -20.36 10.72 16.65
CA LEU A 574 -19.99 10.12 15.37
C LEU A 574 -20.07 11.14 14.22
N ASP A 575 -21.09 12.01 14.23
CA ASP A 575 -21.21 13.08 13.25
C ASP A 575 -20.04 14.06 13.36
N TYR A 576 -19.57 14.41 14.56
CA TYR A 576 -18.37 15.22 14.75
C TYR A 576 -17.10 14.50 14.26
N SER A 577 -16.95 13.22 14.57
CA SER A 577 -15.82 12.41 14.09
C SER A 577 -15.76 12.40 12.57
N ILE A 578 -16.88 12.08 11.91
CA ILE A 578 -16.98 11.97 10.44
C ILE A 578 -16.84 13.35 9.77
N ALA A 579 -17.37 14.41 10.38
CA ALA A 579 -17.18 15.77 9.85
C ALA A 579 -15.71 16.20 9.90
N HIS A 580 -14.96 15.74 10.89
CA HIS A 580 -13.53 16.02 11.03
C HIS A 580 -12.68 15.13 10.10
N GLN A 581 -12.98 13.82 10.07
CA GLN A 581 -12.34 12.82 9.20
C GLN A 581 -13.40 12.00 8.46
N PRO A 582 -13.80 12.39 7.24
CA PRO A 582 -14.86 11.70 6.48
C PRO A 582 -14.59 10.21 6.23
N PHE A 583 -13.32 9.82 6.19
CA PHE A 583 -12.87 8.46 5.95
C PHE A 583 -12.50 7.68 7.23
N HIS A 584 -12.84 8.21 8.40
CA HIS A 584 -12.68 7.48 9.66
C HIS A 584 -13.62 6.27 9.67
N TYR A 585 -13.10 5.08 9.27
CA TYR A 585 -13.92 3.93 8.95
C TYR A 585 -14.72 3.43 10.16
N LYS A 586 -14.10 3.28 11.35
CA LYS A 586 -14.81 2.83 12.56
C LYS A 586 -15.99 3.75 12.92
N SER A 587 -15.88 5.04 12.74
CA SER A 587 -16.99 5.98 13.01
C SER A 587 -18.14 5.83 12.01
N ASN A 588 -17.84 5.61 10.73
CA ASN A 588 -18.86 5.34 9.71
C ASN A 588 -19.60 4.04 10.00
N LEU A 589 -18.88 2.99 10.36
CA LEU A 589 -19.47 1.69 10.71
C LEU A 589 -20.31 1.77 11.98
N LEU A 590 -19.78 2.39 13.05
CA LEU A 590 -20.50 2.53 14.32
C LEU A 590 -21.75 3.40 14.17
N LYS A 591 -21.72 4.41 13.29
CA LYS A 591 -22.90 5.22 12.95
C LYS A 591 -23.99 4.37 12.29
N ALA A 592 -23.64 3.60 11.26
CA ALA A 592 -24.57 2.72 10.58
C ALA A 592 -25.17 1.67 11.54
N TYR A 593 -24.31 1.07 12.35
CA TYR A 593 -24.73 0.10 13.38
C TYR A 593 -25.65 0.74 14.44
N THR A 594 -25.35 1.96 14.92
CA THR A 594 -26.19 2.70 15.87
C THR A 594 -27.57 2.97 15.28
N LEU A 595 -27.64 3.38 13.99
CA LEU A 595 -28.91 3.58 13.28
C LEU A 595 -29.72 2.26 13.19
N LEU A 596 -29.04 1.14 12.92
CA LEU A 596 -29.67 -0.18 12.88
C LEU A 596 -30.29 -0.55 14.23
N LEU A 597 -29.56 -0.33 15.36
CA LEU A 597 -30.07 -0.56 16.71
C LEU A 597 -31.28 0.33 17.06
N MET A 598 -31.38 1.51 16.47
CA MET A 598 -32.55 2.41 16.61
C MET A 598 -33.73 2.00 15.71
N GLY A 599 -33.63 0.93 14.94
CA GLY A 599 -34.67 0.49 13.98
C GLY A 599 -34.72 1.33 12.69
N LYS A 600 -33.70 2.17 12.42
CA LYS A 600 -33.61 3.05 11.25
C LYS A 600 -32.88 2.38 10.09
N GLN A 601 -33.39 1.24 9.63
CA GLN A 601 -32.75 0.39 8.63
C GLN A 601 -32.44 1.12 7.31
N ASP A 602 -33.38 1.93 6.80
CA ASP A 602 -33.19 2.67 5.55
C ASP A 602 -32.06 3.72 5.64
N GLU A 603 -31.98 4.41 6.79
CA GLU A 603 -30.89 5.38 7.04
C GLU A 603 -29.54 4.66 7.15
N ALA A 604 -29.49 3.51 7.85
CA ALA A 604 -28.28 2.68 7.97
C ALA A 604 -27.81 2.18 6.59
N ALA A 605 -28.70 1.59 5.81
CA ALA A 605 -28.38 1.10 4.45
C ALA A 605 -27.91 2.22 3.53
N SER A 606 -28.55 3.40 3.59
CA SER A 606 -28.13 4.57 2.81
C SER A 606 -26.73 5.04 3.18
N ALA A 607 -26.41 5.11 4.47
CA ALA A 607 -25.10 5.48 4.97
C ALA A 607 -24.03 4.48 4.51
N LEU A 608 -24.30 3.17 4.64
CA LEU A 608 -23.36 2.11 4.21
C LEU A 608 -23.12 2.12 2.70
N ARG A 609 -24.16 2.27 1.89
CA ARG A 609 -24.00 2.38 0.43
C ARG A 609 -23.16 3.61 0.05
N SER A 610 -23.34 4.73 0.76
CA SER A 610 -22.53 5.94 0.54
C SER A 610 -21.07 5.70 0.94
N TYR A 611 -20.84 5.07 2.08
CA TYR A 611 -19.52 4.73 2.57
C TYR A 611 -18.79 3.76 1.62
N LEU A 612 -19.44 2.66 1.22
CA LEU A 612 -18.90 1.66 0.29
C LEU A 612 -18.59 2.21 -1.11
N LYS A 613 -19.07 3.44 -1.46
CA LYS A 613 -18.58 4.11 -2.68
C LYS A 613 -17.11 4.50 -2.60
N GLY A 614 -16.63 4.89 -1.43
CA GLY A 614 -15.23 5.23 -1.18
C GLY A 614 -14.38 4.03 -0.76
N ASP A 615 -14.97 3.09 -0.01
CA ASP A 615 -14.29 1.93 0.57
C ASP A 615 -15.01 0.63 0.20
N PRO A 616 -14.87 0.15 -1.04
CA PRO A 616 -15.72 -0.92 -1.59
C PRO A 616 -15.50 -2.30 -0.94
N MET A 617 -14.39 -2.50 -0.22
CA MET A 617 -13.99 -3.79 0.37
C MET A 617 -13.98 -3.77 1.90
N ASP A 618 -14.79 -2.93 2.55
CA ASP A 618 -14.99 -2.99 4.00
C ASP A 618 -15.96 -4.11 4.37
N TYR A 619 -15.45 -5.19 4.93
CA TYR A 619 -16.23 -6.40 5.24
C TYR A 619 -17.27 -6.19 6.34
N VAL A 620 -17.04 -5.26 7.29
CA VAL A 620 -18.02 -4.92 8.34
C VAL A 620 -19.20 -4.17 7.72
N ALA A 621 -18.92 -3.19 6.84
CA ALA A 621 -19.95 -2.47 6.12
C ALA A 621 -20.78 -3.42 5.23
N MET A 622 -20.09 -4.35 4.53
CA MET A 622 -20.74 -5.40 3.74
C MET A 622 -21.63 -6.30 4.59
N TYR A 623 -21.15 -6.71 5.77
CA TYR A 623 -21.90 -7.57 6.69
C TYR A 623 -23.20 -6.89 7.16
N ILE A 624 -23.08 -5.67 7.70
CA ILE A 624 -24.26 -4.91 8.19
C ILE A 624 -25.24 -4.62 7.06
N LEU A 625 -24.75 -4.28 5.86
CA LEU A 625 -25.61 -4.07 4.70
C LEU A 625 -26.31 -5.36 4.25
N ASN A 626 -25.58 -6.49 4.31
CA ASN A 626 -26.14 -7.80 3.94
C ASN A 626 -27.24 -8.28 4.90
N GLU A 627 -27.17 -7.91 6.20
CA GLU A 627 -28.26 -8.15 7.13
C GLU A 627 -29.57 -7.41 6.75
N ILE A 628 -29.44 -6.23 6.12
CA ILE A 628 -30.58 -5.41 5.69
C ILE A 628 -31.13 -5.84 4.34
N GLU A 629 -30.25 -6.15 3.37
CA GLU A 629 -30.62 -6.26 1.94
C GLU A 629 -30.44 -7.67 1.36
N SER A 630 -29.81 -8.59 2.07
CA SER A 630 -29.50 -9.98 1.64
C SER A 630 -28.86 -10.07 0.24
N ASN A 631 -27.54 -10.03 0.19
CA ASN A 631 -26.74 -10.11 -1.03
C ASN A 631 -25.71 -11.24 -0.94
N GLU A 632 -25.87 -12.30 -1.76
CA GLU A 632 -24.99 -13.47 -1.73
C GLU A 632 -23.57 -13.16 -2.21
N GLU A 633 -23.37 -12.19 -3.09
CA GLU A 633 -22.04 -11.77 -3.52
C GLU A 633 -21.25 -11.16 -2.35
N LEU A 634 -21.88 -10.26 -1.58
CA LEU A 634 -21.28 -9.70 -0.36
C LEU A 634 -21.01 -10.79 0.67
N SER A 635 -21.98 -11.68 0.87
CA SER A 635 -21.86 -12.81 1.78
C SER A 635 -20.67 -13.71 1.42
N SER A 636 -20.50 -14.02 0.14
CA SER A 636 -19.39 -14.83 -0.35
C SER A 636 -18.03 -14.18 -0.03
N LEU A 637 -17.88 -12.87 -0.26
CA LEU A 637 -16.63 -12.15 0.05
C LEU A 637 -16.33 -12.14 1.56
N ILE A 638 -17.34 -11.93 2.42
CA ILE A 638 -17.15 -11.90 3.88
C ILE A 638 -16.58 -13.22 4.39
N TYR A 639 -17.10 -14.35 3.91
CA TYR A 639 -16.75 -15.68 4.43
C TYR A 639 -15.68 -16.42 3.62
N ASN A 640 -15.11 -15.79 2.61
CA ASN A 640 -14.13 -16.39 1.71
C ASN A 640 -12.79 -16.68 2.40
N ARG A 641 -12.40 -15.85 3.37
CA ARG A 641 -11.13 -15.94 4.09
C ARG A 641 -11.36 -15.73 5.59
N LYS A 642 -10.58 -16.42 6.43
CA LYS A 642 -10.63 -16.26 7.90
C LYS A 642 -10.31 -14.82 8.34
N GLU A 643 -9.41 -14.12 7.64
CA GLU A 643 -9.01 -12.74 7.93
C GLU A 643 -10.21 -11.79 7.84
N ASN A 644 -11.08 -11.98 6.85
CA ASN A 644 -12.30 -11.20 6.68
C ASN A 644 -13.27 -11.44 7.85
N VAL A 645 -13.39 -12.70 8.27
CA VAL A 645 -14.22 -13.10 9.42
C VAL A 645 -13.70 -12.45 10.71
N TYR A 646 -12.38 -12.46 10.95
CA TYR A 646 -11.78 -11.76 12.08
C TYR A 646 -12.05 -10.26 12.05
N HIS A 647 -12.00 -9.64 10.87
CA HIS A 647 -12.30 -8.21 10.72
C HIS A 647 -13.74 -7.88 11.15
N VAL A 648 -14.72 -8.68 10.72
CA VAL A 648 -16.13 -8.52 11.13
C VAL A 648 -16.32 -8.84 12.60
N LEU A 649 -15.74 -9.94 13.08
CA LEU A 649 -15.81 -10.39 14.48
C LEU A 649 -15.25 -9.35 15.44
N ALA A 650 -14.13 -8.72 15.10
CA ALA A 650 -13.49 -7.70 15.92
C ALA A 650 -14.39 -6.48 16.16
N PHE A 651 -15.15 -6.06 15.16
CA PHE A 651 -16.10 -4.96 15.32
C PHE A 651 -17.24 -5.32 16.28
N PHE A 652 -17.86 -6.49 16.13
CA PHE A 652 -18.97 -6.89 17.00
C PHE A 652 -18.50 -7.23 18.42
N ASP A 653 -17.31 -7.79 18.57
CA ASP A 653 -16.70 -8.00 19.91
C ASP A 653 -16.41 -6.68 20.63
N GLU A 654 -15.94 -5.66 19.91
CA GLU A 654 -15.67 -4.32 20.47
C GLU A 654 -16.95 -3.61 20.93
N VAL A 655 -18.03 -3.70 20.17
CA VAL A 655 -19.33 -3.11 20.56
C VAL A 655 -20.10 -3.96 21.60
N GLY A 656 -19.68 -5.21 21.83
CA GLY A 656 -20.28 -6.15 22.78
C GLY A 656 -21.52 -6.86 22.23
N ASP A 657 -21.66 -6.99 20.91
CA ASP A 657 -22.75 -7.74 20.27
C ASP A 657 -22.34 -9.20 20.05
N TRP A 658 -22.42 -9.98 21.09
CA TRP A 658 -21.96 -11.36 21.07
C TRP A 658 -22.86 -12.31 20.27
N ASP A 659 -24.16 -11.97 20.13
CA ASP A 659 -25.09 -12.71 19.28
C ASP A 659 -24.62 -12.64 17.82
N ARG A 660 -24.18 -11.46 17.36
CA ARG A 660 -23.62 -11.31 16.02
C ARG A 660 -22.24 -11.96 15.89
N CYS A 661 -21.41 -11.92 16.94
CA CYS A 661 -20.15 -12.68 16.94
C CYS A 661 -20.40 -14.17 16.69
N LEU A 662 -21.37 -14.75 17.42
CA LEU A 662 -21.76 -16.15 17.24
C LEU A 662 -22.30 -16.41 15.84
N ALA A 663 -23.21 -15.56 15.34
CA ALA A 663 -23.79 -15.69 14.00
C ALA A 663 -22.73 -15.64 12.88
N VAL A 664 -21.72 -14.77 13.01
CA VAL A 664 -20.60 -14.68 12.07
C VAL A 664 -19.80 -15.99 12.04
N ILE A 665 -19.48 -16.55 13.19
CA ILE A 665 -18.73 -17.80 13.29
C ILE A 665 -19.56 -18.97 12.77
N ASP A 666 -20.83 -19.08 13.14
CA ASP A 666 -21.71 -20.15 12.67
C ASP A 666 -21.85 -20.11 11.13
N SER A 667 -22.06 -18.93 10.56
CA SER A 667 -22.12 -18.76 9.10
C SER A 667 -20.80 -19.15 8.41
N TYR A 668 -19.66 -18.84 9.00
CA TYR A 668 -18.35 -19.26 8.46
C TYR A 668 -18.21 -20.78 8.43
N VAL A 669 -18.57 -21.46 9.54
CA VAL A 669 -18.50 -22.92 9.66
C VAL A 669 -19.50 -23.60 8.71
N GLU A 670 -20.75 -23.11 8.62
CA GLU A 670 -21.79 -23.64 7.73
C GLU A 670 -21.39 -23.54 6.23
N ARG A 671 -20.59 -22.54 5.87
CA ARG A 671 -20.07 -22.36 4.50
C ARG A 671 -18.80 -23.18 4.22
N GLY A 672 -18.36 -23.99 5.17
CA GLY A 672 -17.20 -24.87 5.02
C GLY A 672 -15.87 -24.22 5.42
N GLY A 673 -15.91 -23.15 6.19
CA GLY A 673 -14.71 -22.56 6.78
C GLY A 673 -13.96 -23.59 7.65
N ASP A 674 -12.66 -23.71 7.43
CA ASP A 674 -11.82 -24.80 7.96
C ASP A 674 -10.94 -24.39 9.14
N PHE A 675 -10.90 -23.09 9.49
CA PHE A 675 -10.07 -22.63 10.60
C PHE A 675 -10.66 -23.01 11.97
N LYS A 676 -10.14 -24.09 12.52
CA LYS A 676 -10.66 -24.77 13.71
C LYS A 676 -10.73 -23.88 14.96
N LEU A 677 -9.81 -22.93 15.10
CA LEU A 677 -9.79 -22.03 16.24
C LEU A 677 -11.01 -21.10 16.27
N LEU A 678 -11.39 -20.52 15.11
CA LEU A 678 -12.63 -19.75 15.00
C LEU A 678 -13.86 -20.61 15.35
N ALA A 679 -13.91 -21.85 14.85
CA ALA A 679 -15.00 -22.77 15.18
C ALA A 679 -15.08 -23.06 16.68
N ALA A 680 -13.95 -23.15 17.39
CA ALA A 680 -13.92 -23.33 18.84
C ALA A 680 -14.46 -22.09 19.60
N TYR A 681 -14.22 -20.89 19.07
CA TYR A 681 -14.66 -19.63 19.71
C TYR A 681 -16.18 -19.45 19.78
N ARG A 682 -16.96 -20.23 19.00
CA ARG A 682 -18.41 -20.27 19.17
C ARG A 682 -18.84 -20.56 20.61
N HIS A 683 -18.10 -21.42 21.33
CA HIS A 683 -18.40 -21.74 22.72
C HIS A 683 -18.16 -20.57 23.66
N TYR A 684 -17.18 -19.72 23.38
CA TYR A 684 -16.94 -18.48 24.12
C TYR A 684 -18.09 -17.48 23.92
N TYR A 685 -18.50 -17.26 22.66
CA TYR A 685 -19.53 -16.27 22.35
C TYR A 685 -20.97 -16.74 22.65
N ALA A 686 -21.18 -18.04 22.79
CA ALA A 686 -22.49 -18.56 23.25
C ALA A 686 -22.80 -18.16 24.70
N ASP A 687 -21.78 -17.95 25.53
CA ASP A 687 -21.95 -17.51 26.93
C ASP A 687 -20.67 -16.87 27.47
N PRO A 688 -20.39 -15.63 27.07
CA PRO A 688 -19.14 -14.95 27.43
C PRO A 688 -19.13 -14.40 28.85
N VAL A 689 -20.28 -14.34 29.53
CA VAL A 689 -20.43 -13.77 30.89
C VAL A 689 -20.44 -14.85 31.97
N ASP A 690 -21.32 -15.83 31.85
CA ASP A 690 -21.53 -16.84 32.90
C ASP A 690 -20.55 -18.03 32.74
N GLY A 691 -19.97 -18.23 31.58
CA GLY A 691 -18.95 -19.24 31.31
C GLY A 691 -19.44 -20.68 31.37
N CYS A 692 -20.74 -20.94 31.20
CA CYS A 692 -21.28 -22.30 31.23
C CYS A 692 -20.73 -23.18 30.07
N HIS A 693 -20.26 -22.59 28.97
CA HIS A 693 -19.64 -23.30 27.85
C HIS A 693 -18.10 -23.31 27.92
N ARG A 694 -17.52 -22.94 29.07
CA ARG A 694 -16.07 -22.91 29.26
C ARG A 694 -15.41 -24.28 29.03
N ASP A 695 -16.02 -25.34 29.56
CA ASP A 695 -15.50 -26.69 29.39
C ASP A 695 -15.60 -27.14 27.92
N ASP A 696 -16.63 -26.76 27.20
CA ASP A 696 -16.78 -27.05 25.78
C ASP A 696 -15.68 -26.35 24.98
N LEU A 697 -15.36 -25.08 25.30
CA LEU A 697 -14.26 -24.36 24.69
C LEU A 697 -12.90 -25.04 24.96
N ILE A 698 -12.63 -25.45 26.23
CA ILE A 698 -11.41 -26.14 26.60
C ILE A 698 -11.28 -27.44 25.83
N ASN A 699 -12.35 -28.24 25.75
CA ASN A 699 -12.37 -29.49 25.03
C ASN A 699 -12.11 -29.27 23.52
N ALA A 700 -12.83 -28.31 22.88
CA ALA A 700 -12.65 -27.99 21.48
C ALA A 700 -11.21 -27.57 21.16
N VAL A 701 -10.59 -26.71 21.99
CA VAL A 701 -9.20 -26.27 21.82
C VAL A 701 -8.21 -27.41 22.07
N ASN A 702 -8.45 -28.31 23.02
CA ASN A 702 -7.54 -29.41 23.31
C ASN A 702 -7.64 -30.57 22.32
N GLU A 703 -8.77 -30.77 21.66
CA GLU A 703 -8.99 -31.84 20.70
C GLU A 703 -8.55 -31.50 19.26
N MET A 704 -8.37 -30.20 18.95
CA MET A 704 -7.95 -29.78 17.60
C MET A 704 -6.46 -30.08 17.35
N SER A 705 -6.10 -30.37 16.08
CA SER A 705 -4.72 -30.33 15.64
C SER A 705 -4.21 -28.91 15.67
N LEU A 706 -2.96 -28.72 16.09
CA LEU A 706 -2.28 -27.42 16.09
C LEU A 706 -1.65 -27.08 14.72
N ASP A 707 -1.70 -27.99 13.77
CA ASP A 707 -1.16 -27.76 12.41
C ASP A 707 -1.86 -26.55 11.78
N TYR A 708 -1.08 -25.59 11.31
CA TYR A 708 -1.56 -24.32 10.72
C TYR A 708 -2.41 -23.43 11.65
N VAL A 709 -2.36 -23.66 12.95
CA VAL A 709 -3.06 -22.82 13.93
C VAL A 709 -2.08 -21.84 14.57
N PHE A 710 -2.13 -20.59 14.13
CA PHE A 710 -1.21 -19.53 14.53
C PHE A 710 -2.01 -18.33 15.07
N PRO A 711 -2.43 -18.37 16.37
CA PRO A 711 -3.20 -17.29 16.97
C PRO A 711 -2.37 -16.01 17.06
N ASN A 712 -2.91 -14.90 16.59
CA ASN A 712 -2.22 -13.62 16.64
C ASN A 712 -3.14 -12.38 16.68
N HIS A 713 -4.45 -12.58 16.66
CA HIS A 713 -5.41 -11.50 16.85
C HIS A 713 -5.65 -11.21 18.33
N ALA A 714 -6.03 -9.95 18.67
CA ALA A 714 -6.39 -9.59 20.03
C ALA A 714 -7.53 -10.45 20.62
N ILE A 715 -8.46 -10.91 19.76
CA ILE A 715 -9.52 -11.85 20.12
C ILE A 715 -8.93 -13.19 20.53
N ASP A 716 -7.94 -13.72 19.81
CA ASP A 716 -7.29 -14.98 20.16
C ASP A 716 -6.69 -14.90 21.54
N ARG A 717 -5.92 -13.84 21.82
CA ARG A 717 -5.34 -13.59 23.13
C ARG A 717 -6.40 -13.52 24.22
N LYS A 718 -7.45 -12.74 24.02
CA LYS A 718 -8.56 -12.57 24.97
C LYS A 718 -9.19 -13.90 25.32
N ILE A 719 -9.52 -14.72 24.33
CA ILE A 719 -10.23 -15.98 24.54
C ILE A 719 -9.31 -17.05 25.11
N LEU A 720 -8.11 -17.22 24.55
CA LEU A 720 -7.17 -18.25 24.99
C LEU A 720 -6.62 -17.96 26.38
N GLU A 721 -6.35 -16.70 26.77
CA GLU A 721 -5.97 -16.33 28.15
C GLU A 721 -7.06 -16.69 29.16
N SER A 722 -8.34 -16.73 28.80
CA SER A 722 -9.44 -17.11 29.69
C SER A 722 -9.40 -18.58 30.10
N ILE A 723 -8.76 -19.45 29.29
CA ILE A 723 -8.68 -20.90 29.52
C ILE A 723 -7.25 -21.43 29.69
N VAL A 724 -6.23 -20.57 29.61
CA VAL A 724 -4.81 -20.96 29.60
C VAL A 724 -4.38 -21.78 30.82
N SER A 725 -5.03 -21.61 32.00
CA SER A 725 -4.75 -22.40 33.19
C SER A 725 -5.12 -23.87 33.02
N ASP A 726 -6.15 -24.17 32.23
CA ASP A 726 -6.81 -25.48 32.15
C ASP A 726 -6.64 -26.18 30.81
N SER A 727 -6.17 -25.44 29.77
CA SER A 727 -5.94 -26.00 28.43
C SER A 727 -4.43 -26.07 28.09
N PRO A 728 -3.85 -27.28 27.87
CA PRO A 728 -2.49 -27.41 27.36
C PRO A 728 -2.29 -26.73 26.00
N ASN A 729 -3.23 -26.88 25.07
CA ASN A 729 -3.11 -26.28 23.74
C ASN A 729 -3.20 -24.74 23.78
N ALA A 730 -3.95 -24.16 24.70
CA ALA A 730 -3.99 -22.71 24.89
C ALA A 730 -2.68 -22.13 25.47
N LYS A 731 -1.82 -22.96 26.07
CA LYS A 731 -0.49 -22.60 26.55
C LYS A 731 0.57 -22.63 25.45
N TYR A 732 0.37 -23.48 24.47
CA TYR A 732 1.26 -23.59 23.30
C TYR A 732 1.14 -22.39 22.38
#